data_fdfdb6a054b60a9f0496e181c9136bd1
#
_entry.id   fdfdb6a054b60a9f0496e181c9136bd1
#
_cell.length_a   1.000
_cell.length_b   1.000
_cell.length_c   1.000
_cell.angle_alpha   90.00
_cell.angle_beta   90.00
_cell.angle_gamma   90.00
#
_symmetry.space_group_name_H-M   'P 1'
#
loop_
_entity.id
_entity.type
_entity.pdbx_description
1 polymer ?
#
loop_
_entity_poly.entity_id
_entity_poly.type
_entity_poly.pdbx_seq_one_letter_code
_entity_poly.pdbx_strand_id
1 'polypeptide(L)'
;VGLEVRSVSLRGSFNNWAELPMQKQDNGTWSVSVELEPGVVQYKFFINGQWPKNMCDDPTFGTPQVDAEAQGCVDDGYGGFNAFREIQPQASQPPQDAAVELDFTHDPTAVRFVSVAAGRLSVRFEAKAGTVKEAFLEAGERYPMHLQLSYGELEVWRVAVSPSLGEYRIRVRDSSGREHSFGPFSPPQRPFAALDWVGRQVGYQIFLERFWNGDPSNDEKALATDEYNFNQAWNKDPGAPKPFLSRWSDPPAGDHCCHQYYGGDLAGFLQKLPYLQEQGVSLVYFNPLFDSGSAHGYDTHDYLQVSPKFGDKALLRKALDEAHKRGIRVLFDFVPNHTGLGFFAFQDVLKRGPASPYWNWYFIKKWPFVPGDATAYEAWGGFGSLPKLNTGNPGVRRYLIEVSKYWLRFGFDGIRVDVVNELIDAHGFFAQWRRELKALKPEAYLVAEIWQRDPSWLQGDEFDSLMNYAIGRDVVLRYARGGALFSGSRMLAELARVYATYAEAVAAMGFNLIGSHDTARILTDLGGGGLRDTPSAEALGRVRLAAAVLYALPGVPVFFQGDECGFGGEKPSSPPYDLHRYPVQWERCKPELQAHFKQLALLRKELPALTSPVLRTYKGEASVMAFLRGEAGEGEVLAVFNNSTDPARLELPPGAWRDALEARTYRGELELPSLGWRYLVRMGSAQR
;
A
#
# COMPACT_ATOMS: atom_id res chain seq x y z
N VAL A 1 15.01 -26.78 22.31
CA VAL A 1 14.13 -27.91 22.67
C VAL A 1 12.86 -27.63 21.89
N GLY A 2 12.63 -28.38 20.78
CA GLY A 2 11.46 -28.19 19.94
C GLY A 2 10.16 -28.47 20.70
N LEU A 3 9.12 -27.70 20.42
CA LEU A 3 7.79 -27.90 21.00
C LEU A 3 7.24 -29.23 20.50
N GLU A 4 6.87 -30.14 21.42
CA GLU A 4 6.20 -31.39 21.06
C GLU A 4 4.77 -31.07 20.57
N VAL A 5 4.49 -31.27 19.26
CA VAL A 5 3.15 -31.06 18.70
C VAL A 5 2.26 -32.25 19.03
N ARG A 6 1.24 -32.03 19.88
CA ARG A 6 0.31 -33.06 20.37
C ARG A 6 -1.04 -33.00 19.70
N SER A 7 -1.45 -31.81 19.24
CA SER A 7 -2.71 -31.61 18.54
C SER A 7 -2.57 -30.46 17.55
N VAL A 8 -3.20 -30.61 16.39
CA VAL A 8 -3.35 -29.54 15.39
C VAL A 8 -4.78 -29.55 14.92
N SER A 9 -5.39 -28.37 14.81
CA SER A 9 -6.65 -28.20 14.09
C SER A 9 -6.51 -27.05 13.08
N LEU A 10 -7.21 -27.19 11.95
CA LEU A 10 -7.34 -26.18 10.94
C LEU A 10 -8.58 -25.34 11.23
N ARG A 11 -8.46 -24.02 11.13
CA ARG A 11 -9.57 -23.06 11.22
C ARG A 11 -9.46 -22.05 10.09
N GLY A 12 -10.56 -21.62 9.50
CA GLY A 12 -10.49 -20.70 8.38
C GLY A 12 -11.83 -20.07 8.00
N SER A 13 -11.78 -19.14 7.05
CA SER A 13 -12.96 -18.46 6.51
C SER A 13 -13.99 -19.40 5.90
N PHE A 14 -13.58 -20.58 5.45
CA PHE A 14 -14.43 -21.61 4.86
C PHE A 14 -15.37 -22.31 5.85
N ASN A 15 -15.11 -22.24 7.15
CA ASN A 15 -15.93 -22.87 8.20
C ASN A 15 -16.25 -21.93 9.36
N ASN A 16 -16.27 -20.62 9.11
CA ASN A 16 -16.46 -19.59 10.13
C ASN A 16 -15.52 -19.73 11.34
N TRP A 17 -14.28 -20.11 11.07
CA TRP A 17 -13.21 -20.30 12.08
C TRP A 17 -13.51 -21.39 13.13
N ALA A 18 -14.44 -22.29 12.85
CA ALA A 18 -14.70 -23.45 13.67
C ALA A 18 -13.51 -24.42 13.67
N GLU A 19 -13.38 -25.20 14.73
CA GLU A 19 -12.28 -26.15 14.86
C GLU A 19 -12.49 -27.37 13.95
N LEU A 20 -11.48 -27.66 13.09
CA LEU A 20 -11.41 -28.85 12.27
C LEU A 20 -10.15 -29.64 12.64
N PRO A 21 -10.25 -30.72 13.45
CA PRO A 21 -9.10 -31.50 13.89
C PRO A 21 -8.34 -32.14 12.71
N MET A 22 -7.02 -32.07 12.75
CA MET A 22 -6.12 -32.73 11.81
C MET A 22 -5.65 -34.07 12.33
N GLN A 23 -5.35 -35.00 11.44
CA GLN A 23 -4.82 -36.33 11.77
C GLN A 23 -3.31 -36.38 11.59
N LYS A 24 -2.60 -36.92 12.58
CA LYS A 24 -1.16 -37.13 12.50
C LYS A 24 -0.89 -38.34 11.63
N GLN A 25 -0.03 -38.17 10.63
CA GLN A 25 0.41 -39.23 9.71
C GLN A 25 1.68 -39.94 10.23
N ASP A 26 1.96 -41.13 9.72
CA ASP A 26 3.13 -41.94 10.12
C ASP A 26 4.47 -41.23 9.86
N ASN A 27 4.53 -40.34 8.89
CA ASN A 27 5.72 -39.54 8.57
C ASN A 27 5.87 -38.30 9.49
N GLY A 28 5.00 -38.11 10.48
CA GLY A 28 5.02 -37.01 11.44
C GLY A 28 4.31 -35.73 10.96
N THR A 29 3.78 -35.69 9.76
CA THR A 29 2.95 -34.55 9.27
C THR A 29 1.52 -34.63 9.80
N TRP A 30 0.80 -33.51 9.75
CA TRP A 30 -0.61 -33.43 10.09
C TRP A 30 -1.41 -33.11 8.84
N SER A 31 -2.53 -33.77 8.61
CA SER A 31 -3.37 -33.55 7.44
C SER A 31 -4.86 -33.56 7.76
N VAL A 32 -5.62 -32.82 6.94
CA VAL A 32 -7.08 -32.86 6.88
C VAL A 32 -7.49 -32.51 5.44
N SER A 33 -8.50 -33.17 4.93
CA SER A 33 -9.08 -32.86 3.62
C SER A 33 -10.31 -31.98 3.81
N VAL A 34 -10.40 -30.90 3.03
CA VAL A 34 -11.51 -29.94 3.07
C VAL A 34 -11.97 -29.71 1.63
N GLU A 35 -13.27 -29.83 1.39
CA GLU A 35 -13.87 -29.39 0.13
C GLU A 35 -14.08 -27.88 0.21
N LEU A 36 -13.56 -27.14 -0.77
CA LEU A 36 -13.58 -25.68 -0.79
C LEU A 36 -14.17 -25.20 -2.12
N GLU A 37 -15.04 -24.21 -2.02
CA GLU A 37 -15.49 -23.47 -3.21
C GLU A 37 -14.37 -22.59 -3.77
N PRO A 38 -14.35 -22.32 -5.09
CA PRO A 38 -13.41 -21.40 -5.69
C PRO A 38 -13.44 -20.02 -5.03
N GLY A 39 -12.27 -19.45 -4.74
CA GLY A 39 -12.13 -18.15 -4.08
C GLY A 39 -10.95 -18.10 -3.13
N VAL A 40 -10.76 -16.95 -2.48
CA VAL A 40 -9.68 -16.77 -1.50
C VAL A 40 -10.11 -17.30 -0.14
N VAL A 41 -9.37 -18.28 0.36
CA VAL A 41 -9.58 -18.88 1.67
C VAL A 41 -8.46 -18.43 2.62
N GLN A 42 -8.85 -17.83 3.74
CA GLN A 42 -7.94 -17.53 4.84
C GLN A 42 -8.03 -18.63 5.89
N TYR A 43 -6.89 -19.03 6.46
CA TYR A 43 -6.84 -20.09 7.46
C TYR A 43 -5.68 -19.93 8.43
N LYS A 44 -5.78 -20.61 9.55
CA LYS A 44 -4.76 -20.68 10.59
C LYS A 44 -4.78 -22.04 11.28
N PHE A 45 -3.60 -22.55 11.63
CA PHE A 45 -3.50 -23.76 12.46
C PHE A 45 -3.61 -23.38 13.94
N PHE A 46 -4.36 -24.17 14.67
CA PHE A 46 -4.44 -24.07 16.13
C PHE A 46 -3.65 -25.24 16.72
N ILE A 47 -2.49 -24.94 17.32
CA ILE A 47 -1.49 -25.95 17.68
C ILE A 47 -1.39 -26.06 19.21
N ASN A 48 -1.60 -27.24 19.77
CA ASN A 48 -1.58 -27.50 21.21
C ASN A 48 -2.45 -26.50 22.02
N GLY A 49 -3.60 -26.09 21.48
CA GLY A 49 -4.47 -25.14 22.14
C GLY A 49 -4.02 -23.67 22.05
N GLN A 50 -3.10 -23.33 21.17
CA GLN A 50 -2.57 -21.97 21.00
C GLN A 50 -2.60 -21.51 19.54
N TRP A 51 -2.81 -20.22 19.35
CA TRP A 51 -2.70 -19.56 18.06
C TRP A 51 -1.24 -19.15 17.79
N PRO A 52 -0.63 -19.55 16.68
CA PRO A 52 0.61 -18.93 16.22
C PRO A 52 0.36 -17.46 15.86
N LYS A 53 1.31 -16.59 16.19
CA LYS A 53 1.20 -15.16 15.84
C LYS A 53 1.27 -14.93 14.33
N ASN A 54 2.08 -15.72 13.65
CA ASN A 54 2.26 -15.62 12.20
C ASN A 54 2.31 -17.01 11.57
N MET A 55 1.41 -17.29 10.63
CA MET A 55 1.36 -18.57 9.92
C MET A 55 2.50 -18.75 8.93
N CYS A 56 3.13 -17.65 8.48
CA CYS A 56 4.19 -17.71 7.49
C CYS A 56 5.60 -17.80 8.10
N ASP A 57 5.83 -17.25 9.30
CA ASP A 57 7.14 -17.24 9.95
C ASP A 57 7.05 -17.00 11.48
N ASP A 58 6.38 -17.88 12.22
CA ASP A 58 6.32 -17.75 13.69
C ASP A 58 7.51 -18.51 14.36
N PRO A 59 8.50 -17.79 14.90
CA PRO A 59 9.65 -18.39 15.57
C PRO A 59 9.28 -19.10 16.89
N THR A 60 8.08 -18.88 17.43
CA THR A 60 7.62 -19.47 18.71
C THR A 60 7.50 -20.99 18.62
N PHE A 61 7.25 -21.54 17.44
CA PHE A 61 7.09 -22.96 17.22
C PHE A 61 8.34 -23.67 16.70
N GLY A 62 9.50 -22.98 16.64
CA GLY A 62 10.81 -23.57 16.32
C GLY A 62 10.99 -24.00 14.86
N THR A 63 10.06 -23.66 13.99
CA THR A 63 10.14 -23.85 12.54
C THR A 63 9.97 -22.50 11.85
N PRO A 64 10.78 -22.20 10.83
CA PRO A 64 10.66 -20.94 10.10
C PRO A 64 9.40 -20.84 9.24
N GLN A 65 8.59 -21.89 9.15
CA GLN A 65 7.34 -21.92 8.41
C GLN A 65 6.33 -22.82 9.12
N VAL A 66 5.18 -22.26 9.46
CA VAL A 66 4.04 -23.04 9.96
C VAL A 66 3.26 -23.65 8.78
N ASP A 67 3.26 -23.01 7.61
CA ASP A 67 2.78 -23.58 6.35
C ASP A 67 3.68 -23.18 5.17
N ALA A 68 4.49 -24.12 4.70
CA ALA A 68 5.38 -23.93 3.54
C ALA A 68 4.63 -23.74 2.21
N GLU A 69 3.37 -24.16 2.14
CA GLU A 69 2.54 -24.10 0.93
C GLU A 69 1.55 -22.93 0.91
N ALA A 70 1.53 -22.09 1.95
CA ALA A 70 0.71 -20.89 1.95
C ALA A 70 1.08 -19.98 0.78
N GLN A 71 0.08 -19.46 0.07
CA GLN A 71 0.31 -18.51 -1.02
C GLN A 71 0.69 -17.12 -0.51
N GLY A 72 0.42 -16.82 0.75
CA GLY A 72 0.83 -15.62 1.45
C GLY A 72 0.19 -15.50 2.81
N CYS A 73 0.48 -14.40 3.50
CA CYS A 73 -0.10 -14.06 4.79
C CYS A 73 -0.88 -12.76 4.73
N VAL A 74 -1.94 -12.69 5.50
CA VAL A 74 -2.79 -11.53 5.67
C VAL A 74 -2.94 -11.23 7.16
N ASP A 75 -2.94 -9.96 7.53
CA ASP A 75 -3.15 -9.53 8.91
C ASP A 75 -4.48 -10.09 9.44
N ASP A 76 -4.47 -10.67 10.65
CA ASP A 76 -5.65 -11.28 11.26
C ASP A 76 -6.50 -10.29 12.06
N GLY A 77 -6.09 -9.01 12.11
CA GLY A 77 -6.75 -7.94 12.87
C GLY A 77 -6.49 -7.99 14.39
N TYR A 78 -5.72 -8.97 14.87
CA TYR A 78 -5.41 -9.18 16.30
C TYR A 78 -3.91 -9.15 16.60
N GLY A 79 -3.12 -8.57 15.68
CA GLY A 79 -1.66 -8.46 15.81
C GLY A 79 -0.90 -9.72 15.41
N GLY A 80 -1.53 -10.56 14.61
CA GLY A 80 -0.94 -11.74 13.98
C GLY A 80 -1.29 -11.83 12.51
N PHE A 81 -1.02 -12.97 11.88
CA PHE A 81 -1.26 -13.19 10.46
C PHE A 81 -1.93 -14.55 10.20
N ASN A 82 -2.94 -14.54 9.33
CA ASN A 82 -3.52 -15.74 8.74
C ASN A 82 -2.75 -16.11 7.46
N ALA A 83 -2.63 -17.40 7.17
CA ALA A 83 -2.28 -17.84 5.82
C ALA A 83 -3.48 -17.70 4.90
N PHE A 84 -3.26 -17.51 3.61
CA PHE A 84 -4.32 -17.60 2.61
C PHE A 84 -3.95 -18.51 1.45
N ARG A 85 -4.98 -19.05 0.82
CA ARG A 85 -4.89 -19.83 -0.42
C ARG A 85 -6.04 -19.44 -1.36
N GLU A 86 -5.72 -19.24 -2.62
CA GLU A 86 -6.73 -19.05 -3.68
C GLU A 86 -7.09 -20.42 -4.24
N ILE A 87 -8.35 -20.82 -4.09
CA ILE A 87 -8.87 -22.06 -4.62
C ILE A 87 -9.40 -21.79 -6.03
N GLN A 88 -8.77 -22.44 -6.99
CA GLN A 88 -9.19 -22.34 -8.38
C GLN A 88 -10.40 -23.24 -8.66
N PRO A 89 -11.27 -22.91 -9.62
CA PRO A 89 -12.34 -23.80 -10.06
C PRO A 89 -11.76 -25.13 -10.52
N GLN A 90 -12.31 -26.25 -10.07
CA GLN A 90 -11.86 -27.57 -10.50
C GLN A 90 -12.17 -27.76 -11.98
N ALA A 91 -11.13 -27.83 -12.82
CA ALA A 91 -11.30 -28.15 -14.23
C ALA A 91 -11.82 -29.58 -14.38
N SER A 92 -12.92 -29.75 -15.11
CA SER A 92 -13.40 -31.07 -15.55
C SER A 92 -12.30 -31.74 -16.38
N GLN A 93 -11.96 -33.01 -16.11
CA GLN A 93 -10.92 -33.76 -16.79
C GLN A 93 -11.10 -33.71 -18.30
N PRO A 94 -10.05 -33.37 -19.09
CA PRO A 94 -10.11 -33.39 -20.55
C PRO A 94 -9.89 -34.79 -21.10
N PRO A 95 -10.38 -35.08 -22.33
CA PRO A 95 -10.07 -36.30 -23.03
C PRO A 95 -8.61 -36.39 -23.48
N GLN A 96 -8.04 -37.58 -23.45
CA GLN A 96 -6.68 -37.90 -23.84
C GLN A 96 -6.45 -37.75 -25.35
N ASP A 97 -6.24 -36.54 -25.84
CA ASP A 97 -5.50 -36.22 -27.04
C ASP A 97 -4.62 -35.03 -26.72
N ALA A 98 -3.31 -35.12 -27.01
CA ALA A 98 -2.27 -34.19 -26.58
C ALA A 98 -2.37 -32.81 -27.24
N ALA A 99 -3.48 -32.12 -27.04
CA ALA A 99 -3.64 -30.71 -27.35
C ALA A 99 -3.07 -29.88 -26.18
N VAL A 100 -2.23 -28.91 -26.50
CA VAL A 100 -1.72 -27.93 -25.52
C VAL A 100 -2.91 -27.18 -24.92
N GLU A 101 -3.12 -27.31 -23.61
CA GLU A 101 -4.17 -26.61 -22.89
C GLU A 101 -3.67 -25.20 -22.58
N LEU A 102 -4.27 -24.18 -23.24
CA LEU A 102 -3.84 -22.80 -23.12
C LEU A 102 -4.29 -22.13 -21.83
N ASP A 103 -5.37 -22.62 -21.18
CA ASP A 103 -6.04 -21.92 -20.06
C ASP A 103 -6.24 -20.42 -20.33
N PHE A 104 -6.72 -20.11 -21.54
CA PHE A 104 -6.87 -18.74 -22.01
C PHE A 104 -7.95 -17.99 -21.22
N THR A 105 -7.57 -16.86 -20.61
CA THR A 105 -8.48 -15.98 -19.89
C THR A 105 -8.37 -14.54 -20.39
N HIS A 106 -9.47 -13.98 -20.86
CA HIS A 106 -9.62 -12.58 -21.23
C HIS A 106 -11.08 -12.15 -21.12
N ASP A 107 -11.32 -11.07 -20.41
CA ASP A 107 -12.62 -10.40 -20.32
C ASP A 107 -12.43 -8.92 -20.65
N PRO A 108 -13.00 -8.44 -21.78
CA PRO A 108 -12.83 -7.03 -22.18
C PRO A 108 -13.48 -6.04 -21.22
N THR A 109 -14.41 -6.47 -20.36
CA THR A 109 -15.09 -5.62 -19.39
C THR A 109 -14.33 -5.49 -18.07
N ALA A 110 -13.45 -6.44 -17.77
CA ALA A 110 -12.64 -6.42 -16.56
C ALA A 110 -11.43 -5.47 -16.72
N VAL A 111 -11.33 -4.50 -15.84
CA VAL A 111 -10.28 -3.45 -15.88
C VAL A 111 -8.86 -4.01 -15.88
N ARG A 112 -8.65 -5.19 -15.26
CA ARG A 112 -7.33 -5.84 -15.24
C ARG A 112 -6.85 -6.27 -16.63
N PHE A 113 -7.76 -6.54 -17.55
CA PHE A 113 -7.44 -6.93 -18.93
C PHE A 113 -7.48 -5.75 -19.90
N VAL A 114 -8.37 -4.76 -19.66
CA VAL A 114 -8.52 -3.62 -20.57
C VAL A 114 -8.58 -2.32 -19.77
N SER A 115 -7.54 -1.49 -19.89
CA SER A 115 -7.46 -0.20 -19.23
C SER A 115 -6.58 0.79 -20.02
N VAL A 116 -6.68 2.09 -19.73
CA VAL A 116 -5.86 3.13 -20.38
C VAL A 116 -4.78 3.63 -19.42
N ALA A 117 -3.54 3.57 -19.88
CA ALA A 117 -2.41 4.14 -19.16
C ALA A 117 -1.45 4.83 -20.15
N ALA A 118 -0.90 5.98 -19.77
CA ALA A 118 -0.03 6.79 -20.62
C ALA A 118 -0.65 7.06 -22.03
N GLY A 119 -1.95 7.33 -22.09
CA GLY A 119 -2.68 7.62 -23.33
C GLY A 119 -2.87 6.42 -24.27
N ARG A 120 -2.55 5.19 -23.86
CA ARG A 120 -2.68 3.96 -24.66
C ARG A 120 -3.64 2.97 -23.99
N LEU A 121 -4.43 2.27 -24.82
CA LEU A 121 -5.25 1.14 -24.37
C LEU A 121 -4.37 -0.08 -24.22
N SER A 122 -4.22 -0.56 -23.01
CA SER A 122 -3.59 -1.85 -22.69
C SER A 122 -4.62 -2.95 -22.82
N VAL A 123 -4.33 -3.98 -23.62
CA VAL A 123 -5.11 -5.20 -23.72
C VAL A 123 -4.24 -6.36 -23.30
N ARG A 124 -4.73 -7.17 -22.36
CA ARG A 124 -4.02 -8.28 -21.72
C ARG A 124 -4.86 -9.56 -21.79
N PHE A 125 -4.18 -10.70 -21.81
CA PHE A 125 -4.80 -11.99 -21.51
C PHE A 125 -3.86 -12.83 -20.65
N GLU A 126 -4.42 -13.80 -19.95
CA GLU A 126 -3.66 -14.82 -19.20
C GLU A 126 -3.72 -16.15 -19.93
N ALA A 127 -2.64 -16.90 -19.80
CA ALA A 127 -2.53 -18.27 -20.30
C ALA A 127 -1.62 -19.09 -19.38
N LYS A 128 -1.66 -20.42 -19.52
CA LYS A 128 -0.73 -21.32 -18.84
C LYS A 128 0.70 -21.09 -19.33
N ALA A 129 1.63 -21.02 -18.38
CA ALA A 129 3.03 -20.72 -18.67
C ALA A 129 3.66 -21.71 -19.67
N GLY A 130 4.38 -21.17 -20.67
CA GLY A 130 5.07 -21.94 -21.71
C GLY A 130 4.14 -22.54 -22.78
N THR A 131 2.84 -22.28 -22.74
CA THR A 131 1.91 -22.79 -23.76
C THR A 131 1.73 -21.85 -24.95
N VAL A 132 2.08 -20.56 -24.82
CA VAL A 132 1.99 -19.55 -25.88
C VAL A 132 3.36 -19.33 -26.52
N LYS A 133 3.45 -19.54 -27.84
CA LYS A 133 4.65 -19.25 -28.64
C LYS A 133 4.65 -17.82 -29.17
N GLU A 134 3.52 -17.35 -29.67
CA GLU A 134 3.30 -15.97 -30.13
C GLU A 134 1.82 -15.62 -30.06
N ALA A 135 1.52 -14.34 -29.87
CA ALA A 135 0.15 -13.83 -29.82
C ALA A 135 0.04 -12.49 -30.55
N PHE A 136 -1.16 -12.22 -31.09
CA PHE A 136 -1.49 -11.00 -31.80
C PHE A 136 -2.90 -10.54 -31.45
N LEU A 137 -3.09 -9.22 -31.35
CA LEU A 137 -4.38 -8.60 -31.38
C LEU A 137 -4.70 -8.19 -32.82
N GLU A 138 -5.86 -8.59 -33.35
CA GLU A 138 -6.33 -8.27 -34.68
C GLU A 138 -7.56 -7.34 -34.62
N ALA A 139 -7.45 -6.16 -35.24
CA ALA A 139 -8.51 -5.15 -35.34
C ALA A 139 -8.34 -4.35 -36.64
N GLY A 140 -8.59 -5.00 -37.79
CA GLY A 140 -8.21 -4.47 -39.11
C GLY A 140 -6.72 -4.60 -39.40
N GLU A 141 -5.88 -4.28 -38.42
CA GLU A 141 -4.44 -4.50 -38.41
C GLU A 141 -4.06 -5.57 -37.38
N ARG A 142 -2.81 -6.04 -37.46
CA ARG A 142 -2.27 -7.08 -36.56
C ARG A 142 -1.20 -6.45 -35.67
N TYR A 143 -1.43 -6.49 -34.33
CA TYR A 143 -0.54 -5.93 -33.32
C TYR A 143 0.08 -7.08 -32.52
N PRO A 144 1.43 -7.23 -32.49
CA PRO A 144 2.06 -8.28 -31.70
C PRO A 144 1.84 -8.04 -30.21
N MET A 145 1.47 -9.10 -29.49
CA MET A 145 1.42 -9.12 -28.04
C MET A 145 2.71 -9.71 -27.49
N HIS A 146 3.16 -9.19 -26.36
CA HIS A 146 4.41 -9.61 -25.72
C HIS A 146 4.16 -10.16 -24.32
N LEU A 147 4.95 -11.15 -23.94
CA LEU A 147 4.99 -11.66 -22.56
C LEU A 147 5.36 -10.49 -21.64
N GLN A 148 4.47 -10.19 -20.68
CA GLN A 148 4.64 -9.14 -19.71
C GLN A 148 5.05 -9.70 -18.35
N LEU A 149 4.27 -10.64 -17.82
CA LEU A 149 4.45 -11.19 -16.48
C LEU A 149 4.46 -12.73 -16.57
N SER A 150 5.32 -13.35 -15.74
CA SER A 150 5.32 -14.79 -15.53
C SER A 150 5.37 -15.08 -14.03
N TYR A 151 4.43 -15.90 -13.52
CA TYR A 151 4.32 -16.24 -12.11
C TYR A 151 3.62 -17.59 -11.91
N GLY A 152 4.28 -18.47 -11.18
CA GLY A 152 3.79 -19.83 -11.01
C GLY A 152 3.56 -20.52 -12.35
N GLU A 153 2.34 -21.01 -12.58
CA GLU A 153 1.95 -21.68 -13.83
C GLU A 153 1.25 -20.74 -14.84
N LEU A 154 1.28 -19.43 -14.63
CA LEU A 154 0.57 -18.45 -15.44
C LEU A 154 1.51 -17.43 -16.10
N GLU A 155 1.10 -16.97 -17.27
CA GLU A 155 1.72 -15.89 -18.04
C GLU A 155 0.67 -14.85 -18.43
N VAL A 156 1.05 -13.56 -18.36
CA VAL A 156 0.25 -12.45 -18.87
C VAL A 156 0.89 -11.91 -20.13
N TRP A 157 0.13 -11.92 -21.23
CA TRP A 157 0.50 -11.33 -22.51
C TRP A 157 -0.20 -10.00 -22.71
N ARG A 158 0.49 -9.03 -23.29
CA ARG A 158 0.07 -7.63 -23.36
C ARG A 158 0.38 -7.00 -24.71
N VAL A 159 -0.50 -6.10 -25.12
CA VAL A 159 -0.25 -5.10 -26.18
C VAL A 159 -0.80 -3.76 -25.77
N ALA A 160 -0.20 -2.65 -26.24
CA ALA A 160 -0.72 -1.30 -26.12
C ALA A 160 -1.09 -0.75 -27.48
N VAL A 161 -2.34 -0.32 -27.63
CA VAL A 161 -2.91 0.16 -28.90
C VAL A 161 -3.58 1.52 -28.73
N SER A 162 -4.19 2.05 -29.80
CA SER A 162 -4.99 3.28 -29.72
C SER A 162 -6.19 3.11 -28.79
N PRO A 163 -6.54 4.10 -27.97
CA PRO A 163 -7.77 4.07 -27.16
C PRO A 163 -9.06 4.03 -27.99
N SER A 164 -8.99 4.35 -29.29
CA SER A 164 -10.10 4.27 -30.24
C SER A 164 -10.27 2.88 -30.88
N LEU A 165 -9.62 1.84 -30.32
CA LEU A 165 -9.77 0.46 -30.79
C LEU A 165 -11.25 0.06 -30.81
N GLY A 166 -11.71 -0.46 -31.94
CA GLY A 166 -13.03 -1.07 -32.09
C GLY A 166 -13.04 -2.55 -31.68
N GLU A 167 -13.90 -3.34 -32.34
CA GLU A 167 -13.93 -4.78 -32.16
C GLU A 167 -12.61 -5.43 -32.52
N TYR A 168 -12.15 -6.40 -31.74
CA TYR A 168 -10.91 -7.11 -31.93
C TYR A 168 -10.99 -8.61 -31.64
N ARG A 169 -9.99 -9.35 -32.11
CA ARG A 169 -9.76 -10.76 -31.78
C ARG A 169 -8.35 -10.92 -31.23
N ILE A 170 -8.17 -11.93 -30.36
CA ILE A 170 -6.84 -12.35 -29.92
C ILE A 170 -6.51 -13.66 -30.63
N ARG A 171 -5.42 -13.65 -31.39
CA ARG A 171 -4.85 -14.83 -32.05
C ARG A 171 -3.66 -15.33 -31.28
N VAL A 172 -3.65 -16.62 -30.96
CA VAL A 172 -2.57 -17.26 -30.22
C VAL A 172 -2.07 -18.43 -31.04
N ARG A 173 -0.75 -18.50 -31.26
CA ARG A 173 -0.09 -19.71 -31.72
C ARG A 173 0.51 -20.37 -30.48
N ASP A 174 0.07 -21.61 -30.20
CA ASP A 174 0.57 -22.39 -29.07
C ASP A 174 1.96 -22.96 -29.30
N SER A 175 2.55 -23.57 -28.25
CA SER A 175 3.87 -24.17 -28.29
C SER A 175 3.96 -25.37 -29.26
N SER A 176 2.84 -26.01 -29.66
CA SER A 176 2.77 -27.03 -30.69
C SER A 176 2.71 -26.46 -32.11
N GLY A 177 2.49 -25.14 -32.25
CA GLY A 177 2.34 -24.46 -33.54
C GLY A 177 0.89 -24.33 -34.02
N ARG A 178 -0.10 -24.83 -33.27
CA ARG A 178 -1.53 -24.68 -33.58
C ARG A 178 -2.02 -23.26 -33.34
N GLU A 179 -2.86 -22.75 -34.23
CA GLU A 179 -3.47 -21.42 -34.10
C GLU A 179 -4.84 -21.52 -33.43
N HIS A 180 -5.07 -20.56 -32.49
CA HIS A 180 -6.32 -20.36 -31.77
C HIS A 180 -6.80 -18.93 -32.01
N SER A 181 -8.13 -18.75 -32.04
CA SER A 181 -8.77 -17.42 -32.24
C SER A 181 -9.86 -17.22 -31.22
N PHE A 182 -9.72 -16.16 -30.41
CA PHE A 182 -10.66 -15.80 -29.35
C PHE A 182 -11.36 -14.49 -29.68
N GLY A 183 -12.60 -14.36 -29.31
CA GLY A 183 -13.45 -13.19 -29.62
C GLY A 183 -14.48 -13.48 -30.74
N PRO A 184 -15.15 -12.44 -31.29
CA PRO A 184 -14.79 -11.02 -31.17
C PRO A 184 -15.03 -10.44 -29.80
N PHE A 185 -14.20 -9.49 -29.41
CA PHE A 185 -14.30 -8.70 -28.18
C PHE A 185 -14.47 -7.22 -28.52
N SER A 186 -15.13 -6.48 -27.63
CA SER A 186 -15.25 -5.02 -27.76
C SER A 186 -14.74 -4.37 -26.47
N PRO A 187 -13.84 -3.39 -26.53
CA PRO A 187 -13.44 -2.68 -25.34
C PRO A 187 -14.62 -1.87 -24.76
N PRO A 188 -14.62 -1.54 -23.46
CA PRO A 188 -15.60 -0.64 -22.90
C PRO A 188 -15.63 0.70 -23.61
N GLN A 189 -16.79 1.34 -23.75
CA GLN A 189 -16.91 2.67 -24.36
C GLN A 189 -16.06 3.73 -23.61
N ARG A 190 -15.89 3.55 -22.30
CA ARG A 190 -15.07 4.39 -21.41
C ARG A 190 -14.23 3.48 -20.53
N PRO A 191 -13.09 3.00 -21.04
CA PRO A 191 -12.20 2.18 -20.24
C PRO A 191 -11.66 2.97 -19.05
N PHE A 192 -11.41 2.30 -17.94
CA PHE A 192 -10.75 2.91 -16.78
C PHE A 192 -9.38 3.46 -17.20
N ALA A 193 -9.12 4.72 -16.87
CA ALA A 193 -7.92 5.44 -17.30
C ALA A 193 -7.13 5.93 -16.09
N ALA A 194 -5.81 5.76 -16.17
CA ALA A 194 -4.89 6.33 -15.20
C ALA A 194 -4.87 7.87 -15.29
N LEU A 195 -4.64 8.51 -14.15
CA LEU A 195 -4.30 9.92 -14.06
C LEU A 195 -2.83 10.11 -14.47
N ASP A 196 -2.57 10.73 -15.60
CA ASP A 196 -1.23 10.83 -16.20
C ASP A 196 -0.19 11.54 -15.31
N TRP A 197 -0.65 12.37 -14.38
CA TRP A 197 0.24 13.09 -13.48
C TRP A 197 0.74 12.23 -12.31
N VAL A 198 0.00 11.19 -11.88
CA VAL A 198 0.26 10.45 -10.64
C VAL A 198 1.55 9.63 -10.70
N GLY A 199 1.71 8.79 -11.70
CA GLY A 199 2.82 7.84 -11.79
C GLY A 199 4.21 8.46 -11.91
N ARG A 200 4.28 9.77 -12.13
CA ARG A 200 5.54 10.54 -12.20
C ARG A 200 5.99 11.08 -10.85
N GLN A 201 5.14 10.96 -9.82
CA GLN A 201 5.42 11.54 -8.52
C GLN A 201 6.38 10.70 -7.67
N VAL A 202 7.00 11.38 -6.72
CA VAL A 202 7.68 10.79 -5.56
C VAL A 202 6.92 11.27 -4.33
N GLY A 203 6.37 10.32 -3.57
CA GLY A 203 5.47 10.58 -2.47
C GLY A 203 6.19 10.63 -1.12
N TYR A 204 5.70 11.49 -0.23
CA TYR A 204 6.22 11.65 1.12
C TYR A 204 5.04 11.80 2.09
N GLN A 205 4.91 10.88 3.05
CA GLN A 205 3.89 10.95 4.09
C GLN A 205 4.36 11.82 5.25
N ILE A 206 3.52 12.76 5.67
CA ILE A 206 3.80 13.67 6.76
C ILE A 206 2.77 13.49 7.89
N PHE A 207 3.25 13.04 9.02
CA PHE A 207 2.57 13.14 10.31
C PHE A 207 2.93 14.51 10.91
N LEU A 208 2.08 15.53 10.67
CA LEU A 208 2.45 16.93 10.80
C LEU A 208 2.91 17.28 12.22
N GLU A 209 2.23 16.76 13.24
CA GLU A 209 2.54 16.97 14.67
C GLU A 209 3.97 16.53 15.05
N ARG A 210 4.58 15.62 14.24
CA ARG A 210 5.94 15.05 14.45
C ARG A 210 6.91 15.43 13.34
N PHE A 211 6.57 16.40 12.49
CA PHE A 211 7.40 16.76 11.33
C PHE A 211 8.39 17.89 11.62
N TRP A 212 7.90 19.06 12.02
CA TRP A 212 8.69 20.21 12.46
C TRP A 212 7.81 21.27 13.13
N ASN A 213 8.22 21.75 14.30
CA ASN A 213 7.57 22.88 14.97
C ASN A 213 8.08 24.19 14.38
N GLY A 214 7.25 24.90 13.65
CA GLY A 214 7.57 26.17 13.00
C GLY A 214 7.04 27.40 13.71
N ASP A 215 6.03 27.22 14.58
CA ASP A 215 5.39 28.29 15.36
C ASP A 215 5.05 27.81 16.79
N PRO A 216 5.99 27.88 17.74
CA PRO A 216 5.73 27.44 19.11
C PRO A 216 4.59 28.18 19.84
N SER A 217 4.07 29.28 19.27
CA SER A 217 2.95 30.00 19.87
C SER A 217 1.60 29.24 19.79
N ASN A 218 1.53 28.20 18.96
CA ASN A 218 0.32 27.39 18.85
C ASN A 218 0.37 26.08 19.66
N ASP A 219 1.50 25.72 20.27
CA ASP A 219 1.72 24.43 20.94
C ASP A 219 0.67 24.15 22.04
N GLU A 220 0.35 25.14 22.88
CA GLU A 220 -0.63 24.97 23.97
C GLU A 220 -2.07 24.76 23.48
N LYS A 221 -2.37 25.11 22.22
CA LYS A 221 -3.70 24.86 21.64
C LYS A 221 -3.99 23.36 21.49
N ALA A 222 -2.95 22.54 21.33
CA ALA A 222 -3.06 21.09 21.32
C ALA A 222 -3.66 20.54 22.61
N LEU A 223 -3.22 21.06 23.75
CA LEU A 223 -3.72 20.66 25.07
C LEU A 223 -5.19 21.06 25.27
N ALA A 224 -5.61 22.22 24.73
CA ALA A 224 -6.96 22.71 24.87
C ALA A 224 -8.00 21.92 24.05
N THR A 225 -7.58 21.35 22.91
CA THR A 225 -8.47 20.59 22.01
C THR A 225 -8.47 19.09 22.28
N ASP A 226 -7.58 18.58 23.15
CA ASP A 226 -7.44 17.15 23.44
C ASP A 226 -8.76 16.54 23.97
N GLU A 227 -9.03 15.30 23.59
CA GLU A 227 -10.23 14.55 23.99
C GLU A 227 -10.37 14.40 25.52
N TYR A 228 -9.28 14.51 26.26
CA TYR A 228 -9.27 14.57 27.71
C TYR A 228 -10.28 15.61 28.24
N ASN A 229 -10.34 16.80 27.63
CA ASN A 229 -11.24 17.85 28.04
C ASN A 229 -12.72 17.51 27.84
N PHE A 230 -13.05 16.79 26.77
CA PHE A 230 -14.41 16.29 26.54
C PHE A 230 -14.77 15.19 27.52
N ASN A 231 -13.85 14.26 27.80
CA ASN A 231 -14.06 13.21 28.80
C ASN A 231 -14.26 13.79 30.21
N GLN A 232 -13.45 14.77 30.62
CA GLN A 232 -13.59 15.40 31.95
C GLN A 232 -14.89 16.17 32.11
N ALA A 233 -15.42 16.80 31.06
CA ALA A 233 -16.70 17.50 31.10
C ALA A 233 -17.89 16.58 31.45
N TRP A 234 -17.82 15.29 31.08
CA TRP A 234 -18.90 14.33 31.26
C TRP A 234 -18.62 13.29 32.33
N ASN A 235 -17.41 12.79 32.46
CA ASN A 235 -17.08 11.65 33.30
C ASN A 235 -16.28 11.99 34.55
N LYS A 236 -15.54 13.12 34.53
CA LYS A 236 -14.62 13.53 35.63
C LYS A 236 -13.69 12.42 36.08
N ASP A 237 -13.21 11.61 35.13
CA ASP A 237 -12.31 10.51 35.42
C ASP A 237 -10.93 11.04 35.87
N PRO A 238 -10.55 10.86 37.17
CA PRO A 238 -9.26 11.34 37.66
C PRO A 238 -8.08 10.51 37.12
N GLY A 239 -8.35 9.33 36.56
CA GLY A 239 -7.35 8.43 35.97
C GLY A 239 -7.14 8.64 34.47
N ALA A 240 -7.92 9.50 33.80
CA ALA A 240 -7.74 9.75 32.39
C ALA A 240 -6.36 10.37 32.12
N PRO A 241 -5.65 9.93 31.07
CA PRO A 241 -4.34 10.45 30.71
C PRO A 241 -4.44 11.93 30.32
N LYS A 242 -3.66 12.77 31.00
CA LYS A 242 -3.62 14.21 30.72
C LYS A 242 -2.70 14.49 29.53
N PRO A 243 -3.11 15.36 28.59
CA PRO A 243 -2.24 15.79 27.51
C PRO A 243 -1.07 16.61 28.05
N PHE A 244 0.09 16.47 27.40
CA PHE A 244 1.29 17.21 27.76
C PHE A 244 2.15 17.52 26.53
N LEU A 245 2.89 18.62 26.62
CA LEU A 245 3.88 19.02 25.63
C LEU A 245 5.24 18.41 25.97
N SER A 246 5.96 17.98 24.96
CA SER A 246 7.33 17.46 25.05
C SER A 246 8.27 18.31 24.22
N ARG A 247 9.54 18.34 24.63
CA ARG A 247 10.57 18.92 23.78
C ARG A 247 10.77 18.05 22.54
N TRP A 248 11.14 18.65 21.42
CA TRP A 248 11.33 17.96 20.15
C TRP A 248 12.28 16.74 20.23
N SER A 249 13.28 16.81 21.10
CA SER A 249 14.28 15.76 21.33
C SER A 249 13.87 14.68 22.32
N ASP A 250 12.74 14.86 23.03
CA ASP A 250 12.30 13.89 24.03
C ASP A 250 11.70 12.65 23.31
N PRO A 251 12.02 11.43 23.74
CA PRO A 251 11.41 10.25 23.14
C PRO A 251 9.93 10.13 23.53
N PRO A 252 9.13 9.39 22.76
CA PRO A 252 7.80 9.01 23.19
C PRO A 252 7.86 8.30 24.56
N ALA A 253 7.08 8.77 25.51
CA ALA A 253 7.13 8.35 26.91
C ALA A 253 5.75 8.07 27.52
N GLY A 254 4.69 8.25 26.72
CA GLY A 254 3.32 8.10 27.23
C GLY A 254 2.92 6.63 27.46
N ASP A 255 2.25 6.37 28.55
CA ASP A 255 1.55 5.09 28.81
C ASP A 255 0.33 4.94 27.88
N HIS A 256 -0.08 6.03 27.23
CA HIS A 256 -1.16 6.08 26.27
C HIS A 256 -0.67 6.75 24.99
N CYS A 257 -0.95 6.16 23.82
CA CYS A 257 -0.79 6.88 22.57
C CYS A 257 -1.66 8.13 22.62
N CYS A 258 -1.30 9.14 21.86
CA CYS A 258 -2.25 10.17 21.44
C CYS A 258 -2.28 11.46 22.25
N HIS A 259 -1.78 11.50 23.49
CA HIS A 259 -1.82 12.67 24.38
C HIS A 259 -0.47 13.36 24.57
N GLN A 260 0.60 12.87 23.93
CA GLN A 260 1.91 13.53 23.94
C GLN A 260 2.08 14.35 22.66
N TYR A 261 2.29 15.64 22.81
CA TYR A 261 2.42 16.59 21.72
C TYR A 261 3.85 17.14 21.63
N TYR A 262 4.28 17.49 20.40
CA TYR A 262 5.58 18.07 20.11
C TYR A 262 5.48 19.39 19.33
N GLY A 263 4.28 19.78 18.90
CA GLY A 263 4.02 21.06 18.28
C GLY A 263 4.37 21.18 16.79
N GLY A 264 4.55 20.07 16.09
CA GLY A 264 4.72 20.13 14.62
C GLY A 264 3.49 20.72 13.94
N ASP A 265 3.68 21.61 12.93
CA ASP A 265 2.63 22.45 12.39
C ASP A 265 2.81 22.83 10.90
N LEU A 266 1.85 23.58 10.35
CA LEU A 266 1.89 24.07 8.97
C LEU A 266 3.00 25.10 8.72
N ALA A 267 3.40 25.86 9.74
CA ALA A 267 4.53 26.78 9.64
C ALA A 267 5.84 25.98 9.47
N GLY A 268 5.97 24.90 10.22
CA GLY A 268 7.08 23.95 10.10
C GLY A 268 7.12 23.27 8.73
N PHE A 269 5.97 22.86 8.22
CA PHE A 269 5.88 22.33 6.84
C PHE A 269 6.37 23.36 5.81
N LEU A 270 5.93 24.61 5.90
CA LEU A 270 6.38 25.69 5.02
C LEU A 270 7.90 25.88 5.06
N GLN A 271 8.49 25.83 6.25
CA GLN A 271 9.95 25.94 6.43
C GLN A 271 10.72 24.78 5.80
N LYS A 272 10.12 23.58 5.72
CA LYS A 272 10.73 22.36 5.17
C LYS A 272 10.41 22.11 3.69
N LEU A 273 9.56 22.90 3.05
CA LEU A 273 9.26 22.78 1.62
C LEU A 273 10.52 22.80 0.71
N PRO A 274 11.50 23.68 0.93
CA PRO A 274 12.74 23.66 0.13
C PRO A 274 13.50 22.31 0.25
N TYR A 275 13.56 21.75 1.45
CA TYR A 275 14.17 20.44 1.69
C TYR A 275 13.42 19.34 0.92
N LEU A 276 12.09 19.28 1.00
CA LEU A 276 11.29 18.29 0.29
C LEU A 276 11.50 18.39 -1.23
N GLN A 277 11.53 19.60 -1.76
CA GLN A 277 11.82 19.84 -3.19
C GLN A 277 13.22 19.37 -3.56
N GLU A 278 14.23 19.62 -2.73
CA GLU A 278 15.59 19.16 -2.94
C GLU A 278 15.72 17.63 -2.93
N GLN A 279 14.94 16.94 -2.09
CA GLN A 279 14.85 15.47 -2.07
C GLN A 279 14.08 14.89 -3.26
N GLY A 280 13.53 15.73 -4.13
CA GLY A 280 12.76 15.31 -5.28
C GLY A 280 11.32 14.92 -4.98
N VAL A 281 10.83 15.23 -3.77
CA VAL A 281 9.42 15.01 -3.40
C VAL A 281 8.52 15.87 -4.26
N SER A 282 7.48 15.27 -4.82
CA SER A 282 6.50 15.95 -5.67
C SER A 282 5.05 15.62 -5.33
N LEU A 283 4.83 14.74 -4.33
CA LEU A 283 3.55 14.44 -3.74
C LEU A 283 3.69 14.36 -2.22
N VAL A 284 2.90 15.14 -1.50
CA VAL A 284 2.79 15.05 -0.04
C VAL A 284 1.43 14.46 0.32
N TYR A 285 1.44 13.53 1.26
CA TYR A 285 0.25 13.02 1.93
C TYR A 285 0.33 13.41 3.40
N PHE A 286 -0.61 14.23 3.87
CA PHE A 286 -0.76 14.55 5.28
C PHE A 286 -1.66 13.56 6.00
N ASN A 287 -1.24 13.07 7.17
CA ASN A 287 -2.15 12.52 8.16
C ASN A 287 -3.22 13.55 8.53
N PRO A 288 -4.31 13.21 9.24
CA PRO A 288 -5.44 14.12 9.43
C PRO A 288 -5.04 15.50 9.97
N LEU A 289 -5.51 16.56 9.28
CA LEU A 289 -5.23 17.96 9.60
C LEU A 289 -6.38 18.67 10.30
N PHE A 290 -7.55 18.02 10.38
CA PHE A 290 -8.75 18.65 10.85
C PHE A 290 -8.81 18.70 12.37
N ASP A 291 -9.71 19.52 12.90
CA ASP A 291 -9.88 19.64 14.35
C ASP A 291 -10.20 18.28 14.96
N SER A 292 -9.44 17.91 15.99
CA SER A 292 -9.41 16.56 16.55
C SER A 292 -8.90 16.57 17.97
N GLY A 293 -9.20 15.52 18.74
CA GLY A 293 -8.89 15.41 20.15
C GLY A 293 -7.58 14.72 20.49
N SER A 294 -6.73 14.40 19.50
CA SER A 294 -5.50 13.66 19.74
C SER A 294 -4.32 14.18 18.92
N ALA A 295 -3.12 13.69 19.24
CA ALA A 295 -1.91 14.01 18.47
C ALA A 295 -1.95 13.41 17.06
N HIS A 296 -2.64 12.26 16.84
CA HIS A 296 -2.72 11.62 15.54
C HIS A 296 -3.82 12.16 14.62
N GLY A 297 -4.88 12.77 15.18
CA GLY A 297 -5.92 13.44 14.41
C GLY A 297 -7.03 12.57 13.83
N TYR A 298 -7.04 11.25 14.07
CA TYR A 298 -8.08 10.36 13.51
C TYR A 298 -9.43 10.46 14.23
N ASP A 299 -9.50 11.05 15.40
CA ASP A 299 -10.70 11.36 16.18
C ASP A 299 -11.25 12.75 15.83
N THR A 300 -11.75 12.94 14.62
CA THR A 300 -12.16 14.24 14.08
C THR A 300 -13.32 14.85 14.86
N HIS A 301 -13.16 16.09 15.35
CA HIS A 301 -14.18 16.92 16.00
C HIS A 301 -14.89 17.84 15.01
N ASP A 302 -14.18 18.43 14.06
CA ASP A 302 -14.76 19.25 13.00
C ASP A 302 -14.00 19.04 11.68
N TYR A 303 -14.65 18.37 10.73
CA TYR A 303 -14.08 18.11 9.40
C TYR A 303 -13.87 19.39 8.56
N LEU A 304 -14.48 20.50 8.93
CA LEU A 304 -14.40 21.74 8.16
C LEU A 304 -13.43 22.75 8.77
N GLN A 305 -12.80 22.44 9.88
CA GLN A 305 -11.78 23.29 10.50
C GLN A 305 -10.41 22.62 10.45
N VAL A 306 -9.37 23.42 10.22
CA VAL A 306 -7.98 23.00 10.47
C VAL A 306 -7.79 22.98 11.99
N SER A 307 -7.13 21.94 12.49
CA SER A 307 -6.84 21.84 13.91
C SER A 307 -6.02 23.05 14.40
N PRO A 308 -6.45 23.73 15.49
CA PRO A 308 -5.75 24.91 16.01
C PRO A 308 -4.27 24.66 16.35
N LYS A 309 -3.90 23.42 16.66
CA LYS A 309 -2.50 23.00 16.89
C LYS A 309 -1.63 23.09 15.63
N PHE A 310 -2.23 23.06 14.45
CA PHE A 310 -1.52 23.14 13.17
C PHE A 310 -1.55 24.53 12.54
N GLY A 311 -2.41 25.42 13.04
CA GLY A 311 -2.63 26.74 12.51
C GLY A 311 -4.10 26.98 12.12
N ASP A 312 -4.32 27.60 10.97
CA ASP A 312 -5.64 27.95 10.47
C ASP A 312 -5.80 27.71 8.96
N LYS A 313 -7.00 27.95 8.43
CA LYS A 313 -7.28 27.82 6.99
C LYS A 313 -6.46 28.76 6.13
N ALA A 314 -6.10 29.94 6.59
CA ALA A 314 -5.30 30.89 5.83
C ALA A 314 -3.86 30.36 5.67
N LEU A 315 -3.31 29.83 6.75
CA LEU A 315 -2.00 29.18 6.74
C LEU A 315 -1.99 27.91 5.88
N LEU A 316 -3.05 27.08 5.97
CA LEU A 316 -3.19 25.91 5.11
C LEU A 316 -3.27 26.30 3.62
N ARG A 317 -4.05 27.36 3.28
CA ARG A 317 -4.08 27.86 1.89
C ARG A 317 -2.69 28.26 1.43
N LYS A 318 -1.96 29.03 2.23
CA LYS A 318 -0.58 29.42 1.93
C LYS A 318 0.32 28.17 1.75
N ALA A 319 0.16 27.16 2.60
CA ALA A 319 0.95 25.92 2.52
C ALA A 319 0.70 25.18 1.20
N LEU A 320 -0.57 25.06 0.77
CA LEU A 320 -0.94 24.45 -0.50
C LEU A 320 -0.38 25.25 -1.69
N ASP A 321 -0.56 26.57 -1.68
CA ASP A 321 -0.08 27.44 -2.76
C ASP A 321 1.44 27.39 -2.91
N GLU A 322 2.19 27.38 -1.79
CA GLU A 322 3.65 27.27 -1.79
C GLU A 322 4.15 25.87 -2.19
N ALA A 323 3.42 24.81 -1.86
CA ALA A 323 3.70 23.46 -2.35
C ALA A 323 3.50 23.39 -3.87
N HIS A 324 2.36 23.88 -4.37
CA HIS A 324 2.04 23.87 -5.79
C HIS A 324 3.04 24.69 -6.63
N LYS A 325 3.48 25.86 -6.14
CA LYS A 325 4.55 26.66 -6.81
C LYS A 325 5.85 25.86 -6.99
N ARG A 326 6.11 24.86 -6.14
CA ARG A 326 7.27 23.96 -6.20
C ARG A 326 6.99 22.68 -6.99
N GLY A 327 5.80 22.54 -7.58
CA GLY A 327 5.38 21.32 -8.27
C GLY A 327 5.04 20.16 -7.33
N ILE A 328 4.77 20.43 -6.05
CA ILE A 328 4.40 19.43 -5.06
C ILE A 328 2.88 19.38 -4.94
N ARG A 329 2.28 18.25 -5.28
CA ARG A 329 0.87 17.94 -5.08
C ARG A 329 0.61 17.55 -3.64
N VAL A 330 -0.62 17.75 -3.15
CA VAL A 330 -0.95 17.50 -1.74
C VAL A 330 -2.24 16.72 -1.59
N LEU A 331 -2.17 15.59 -0.86
CA LEU A 331 -3.33 14.80 -0.43
C LEU A 331 -3.60 15.05 1.06
N PHE A 332 -4.86 14.95 1.45
CA PHE A 332 -5.24 14.90 2.86
C PHE A 332 -5.81 13.54 3.25
N ASP A 333 -5.76 13.23 4.55
CA ASP A 333 -6.39 12.05 5.13
C ASP A 333 -7.85 12.34 5.49
N PHE A 334 -8.73 11.47 5.08
CA PHE A 334 -10.16 11.56 5.33
C PHE A 334 -10.65 10.35 6.13
N VAL A 335 -11.29 10.61 7.26
CA VAL A 335 -11.73 9.60 8.23
C VAL A 335 -13.27 9.47 8.20
N PRO A 336 -13.87 8.68 7.27
CA PRO A 336 -15.32 8.59 7.16
C PRO A 336 -15.97 7.52 8.05
N ASN A 337 -15.19 6.64 8.67
CA ASN A 337 -15.71 5.50 9.44
C ASN A 337 -16.20 5.90 10.83
N HIS A 338 -15.55 6.86 11.48
CA HIS A 338 -15.83 7.28 12.85
C HIS A 338 -15.54 8.77 13.05
N THR A 339 -15.98 9.32 14.17
CA THR A 339 -15.67 10.70 14.58
C THR A 339 -14.99 10.69 15.94
N GLY A 340 -14.51 11.85 16.39
CA GLY A 340 -14.15 12.07 17.78
C GLY A 340 -15.37 12.41 18.64
N LEU A 341 -15.17 12.44 19.94
CA LEU A 341 -16.22 12.74 20.92
C LEU A 341 -16.75 14.19 20.80
N GLY A 342 -15.90 15.12 20.37
CA GLY A 342 -16.26 16.53 20.19
C GLY A 342 -17.07 16.83 18.93
N PHE A 343 -17.31 15.85 18.05
CA PHE A 343 -18.05 16.09 16.82
C PHE A 343 -19.50 16.55 17.09
N PHE A 344 -19.96 17.58 16.41
CA PHE A 344 -21.23 18.26 16.70
C PHE A 344 -22.43 17.32 16.78
N ALA A 345 -22.51 16.33 15.87
CA ALA A 345 -23.62 15.39 15.84
C ALA A 345 -23.59 14.42 17.03
N PHE A 346 -22.39 13.98 17.45
CA PHE A 346 -22.23 13.13 18.64
C PHE A 346 -22.57 13.91 19.92
N GLN A 347 -22.14 15.16 20.02
CA GLN A 347 -22.46 16.06 21.14
C GLN A 347 -23.97 16.34 21.25
N ASP A 348 -24.67 16.45 20.13
CA ASP A 348 -26.14 16.61 20.14
C ASP A 348 -26.83 15.31 20.59
N VAL A 349 -26.36 14.14 20.15
CA VAL A 349 -26.83 12.83 20.62
C VAL A 349 -26.63 12.66 22.12
N LEU A 350 -25.47 13.04 22.67
CA LEU A 350 -25.22 13.01 24.12
C LEU A 350 -26.23 13.85 24.91
N LYS A 351 -26.57 15.05 24.41
CA LYS A 351 -27.48 16.00 25.09
C LYS A 351 -28.95 15.65 24.97
N ARG A 352 -29.37 15.15 23.78
CA ARG A 352 -30.80 15.05 23.44
C ARG A 352 -31.27 13.60 23.30
N GLY A 353 -30.35 12.64 23.28
CA GLY A 353 -30.68 11.22 23.10
C GLY A 353 -31.50 10.96 21.84
N PRO A 354 -32.56 10.13 21.92
CA PRO A 354 -33.40 9.80 20.77
C PRO A 354 -34.11 10.99 20.10
N ALA A 355 -34.17 12.17 20.77
CA ALA A 355 -34.72 13.39 20.19
C ALA A 355 -33.70 14.15 19.30
N SER A 356 -32.46 13.71 19.23
CA SER A 356 -31.47 14.26 18.34
C SER A 356 -31.78 13.94 16.88
N PRO A 357 -31.69 14.90 15.94
CA PRO A 357 -31.80 14.61 14.51
C PRO A 357 -30.62 13.75 14.01
N TYR A 358 -29.55 13.64 14.79
CA TYR A 358 -28.35 12.84 14.49
C TYR A 358 -28.34 11.50 15.20
N TRP A 359 -29.42 11.12 15.88
CA TRP A 359 -29.48 9.84 16.60
C TRP A 359 -29.10 8.63 15.72
N ASN A 360 -29.63 8.58 14.51
CA ASN A 360 -29.36 7.52 13.54
C ASN A 360 -28.07 7.71 12.73
N TRP A 361 -27.24 8.69 13.06
CA TRP A 361 -25.90 8.85 12.50
C TRP A 361 -24.90 7.91 13.16
N TYR A 362 -25.29 7.37 14.31
CA TYR A 362 -24.50 6.43 15.11
C TYR A 362 -25.30 5.15 15.42
N PHE A 363 -24.61 4.16 15.95
CA PHE A 363 -25.22 2.90 16.43
C PHE A 363 -25.30 2.93 17.95
N ILE A 364 -26.30 3.59 18.51
CA ILE A 364 -26.48 3.76 19.95
C ILE A 364 -27.22 2.53 20.52
N LYS A 365 -26.64 1.90 21.54
CA LYS A 365 -27.17 0.69 22.21
C LYS A 365 -27.93 1.00 23.48
N LYS A 366 -27.53 2.02 24.21
CA LYS A 366 -28.20 2.50 25.42
C LYS A 366 -28.10 4.02 25.57
N TRP A 367 -29.04 4.63 26.24
CA TRP A 367 -29.04 6.06 26.57
C TRP A 367 -29.80 6.28 27.90
N PRO A 368 -29.40 7.18 28.79
CA PRO A 368 -28.21 8.03 28.68
C PRO A 368 -26.91 7.24 28.85
N PHE A 369 -25.81 7.77 28.33
CA PHE A 369 -24.47 7.17 28.44
C PHE A 369 -23.39 8.22 28.68
N VAL A 370 -22.23 7.76 29.13
CA VAL A 370 -21.02 8.58 29.30
C VAL A 370 -20.17 8.46 28.03
N PRO A 371 -19.65 9.57 27.47
CA PRO A 371 -18.70 9.51 26.36
C PRO A 371 -17.48 8.67 26.73
N GLY A 372 -16.98 7.89 25.78
CA GLY A 372 -15.89 6.94 26.02
C GLY A 372 -16.35 5.53 26.44
N ASP A 373 -17.63 5.32 26.78
CA ASP A 373 -18.19 4.00 27.08
C ASP A 373 -18.57 3.24 25.80
N ALA A 374 -17.62 2.49 25.24
CA ALA A 374 -17.85 1.67 24.05
C ALA A 374 -18.94 0.60 24.20
N THR A 375 -19.46 0.34 25.41
CA THR A 375 -20.59 -0.57 25.60
C THR A 375 -21.92 0.09 25.24
N ALA A 376 -21.95 1.42 25.19
CA ALA A 376 -23.16 2.20 24.95
C ALA A 376 -23.44 2.50 23.47
N TYR A 377 -22.44 2.41 22.62
CA TYR A 377 -22.52 2.64 21.18
C TYR A 377 -21.45 1.84 20.45
N GLU A 378 -21.55 1.73 19.15
CA GLU A 378 -20.47 1.13 18.34
C GLU A 378 -19.34 2.14 18.19
N ALA A 379 -18.11 1.63 18.36
CA ALA A 379 -16.88 2.40 18.25
C ALA A 379 -15.86 1.58 17.45
N TRP A 380 -15.04 2.26 16.65
CA TRP A 380 -13.98 1.61 15.88
C TRP A 380 -12.95 0.95 16.81
N GLY A 381 -12.61 -0.30 16.52
CA GLY A 381 -11.65 -1.07 17.32
C GLY A 381 -12.05 -1.26 18.80
N GLY A 382 -13.29 -0.93 19.18
CA GLY A 382 -13.74 -0.92 20.58
C GLY A 382 -13.26 0.31 21.38
N PHE A 383 -12.62 1.28 20.73
CA PHE A 383 -12.17 2.52 21.36
C PHE A 383 -13.33 3.51 21.51
N GLY A 384 -13.81 3.72 22.73
CA GLY A 384 -14.95 4.60 23.01
C GLY A 384 -14.78 6.04 22.56
N SER A 385 -13.56 6.53 22.38
CA SER A 385 -13.25 7.84 21.80
C SER A 385 -13.55 7.95 20.30
N LEU A 386 -13.84 6.83 19.61
CA LEU A 386 -14.02 6.76 18.16
C LEU A 386 -15.41 6.23 17.77
N PRO A 387 -16.52 6.98 18.08
CA PRO A 387 -17.88 6.54 17.78
C PRO A 387 -18.09 6.34 16.27
N LYS A 388 -18.57 5.15 15.90
CA LYS A 388 -18.72 4.72 14.49
C LYS A 388 -19.89 5.43 13.82
N LEU A 389 -19.65 6.01 12.64
CA LEU A 389 -20.66 6.61 11.79
C LEU A 389 -21.47 5.55 11.02
N ASN A 390 -22.78 5.79 10.93
CA ASN A 390 -23.69 5.00 10.12
C ASN A 390 -23.69 5.49 8.66
N THR A 391 -22.79 4.99 7.83
CA THR A 391 -22.76 5.31 6.39
C THR A 391 -23.91 4.70 5.58
N GLY A 392 -24.77 3.89 6.19
CA GLY A 392 -26.09 3.54 5.66
C GLY A 392 -27.09 4.70 5.71
N ASN A 393 -26.85 5.71 6.55
CA ASN A 393 -27.73 6.88 6.66
C ASN A 393 -27.45 7.91 5.55
N PRO A 394 -28.47 8.31 4.75
CA PRO A 394 -28.27 9.27 3.65
C PRO A 394 -27.75 10.65 4.10
N GLY A 395 -28.07 11.08 5.32
CA GLY A 395 -27.58 12.33 5.90
C GLY A 395 -26.06 12.28 6.15
N VAL A 396 -25.58 11.17 6.70
CA VAL A 396 -24.14 10.91 6.90
C VAL A 396 -23.41 10.92 5.55
N ARG A 397 -23.91 10.13 4.55
CA ARG A 397 -23.30 10.09 3.21
C ARG A 397 -23.17 11.48 2.60
N ARG A 398 -24.26 12.24 2.59
CA ARG A 398 -24.26 13.59 2.03
C ARG A 398 -23.26 14.49 2.73
N TYR A 399 -23.21 14.48 4.07
CA TYR A 399 -22.26 15.24 4.85
C TYR A 399 -20.81 14.91 4.48
N LEU A 400 -20.45 13.64 4.48
CA LEU A 400 -19.10 13.16 4.18
C LEU A 400 -18.67 13.50 2.74
N ILE A 401 -19.58 13.38 1.77
CA ILE A 401 -19.32 13.75 0.38
C ILE A 401 -19.08 15.27 0.26
N GLU A 402 -19.90 16.10 0.89
CA GLU A 402 -19.73 17.57 0.83
C GLU A 402 -18.46 18.04 1.55
N VAL A 403 -18.05 17.40 2.65
CA VAL A 403 -16.75 17.62 3.28
C VAL A 403 -15.61 17.35 2.29
N SER A 404 -15.63 16.22 1.61
CA SER A 404 -14.61 15.86 0.62
C SER A 404 -14.55 16.86 -0.54
N LYS A 405 -15.71 17.25 -1.05
CA LYS A 405 -15.82 18.29 -2.10
C LYS A 405 -15.30 19.65 -1.64
N TYR A 406 -15.59 20.02 -0.39
CA TYR A 406 -15.11 21.29 0.18
C TYR A 406 -13.59 21.38 0.13
N TRP A 407 -12.87 20.33 0.57
CA TRP A 407 -11.42 20.33 0.63
C TRP A 407 -10.77 20.19 -0.76
N LEU A 408 -11.40 19.48 -1.69
CA LEU A 408 -10.93 19.48 -3.10
C LEU A 408 -11.06 20.87 -3.73
N ARG A 409 -12.17 21.62 -3.48
CA ARG A 409 -12.31 23.04 -3.89
C ARG A 409 -11.32 23.93 -3.16
N PHE A 410 -11.01 23.60 -1.92
CA PHE A 410 -10.01 24.32 -1.13
C PHE A 410 -8.59 24.16 -1.66
N GLY A 411 -8.28 23.20 -2.54
CA GLY A 411 -7.01 23.14 -3.25
C GLY A 411 -6.24 21.83 -3.10
N PHE A 412 -6.71 20.85 -2.36
CA PHE A 412 -6.07 19.54 -2.34
C PHE A 412 -6.18 18.83 -3.68
N ASP A 413 -5.17 18.03 -4.02
CA ASP A 413 -5.06 17.30 -5.29
C ASP A 413 -5.66 15.89 -5.22
N GLY A 414 -6.00 15.42 -4.04
CA GLY A 414 -6.61 14.13 -3.83
C GLY A 414 -6.82 13.81 -2.36
N ILE A 415 -7.24 12.59 -2.11
CA ILE A 415 -7.70 12.12 -0.79
C ILE A 415 -7.16 10.72 -0.53
N ARG A 416 -6.56 10.49 0.62
CA ARG A 416 -6.39 9.16 1.20
C ARG A 416 -7.54 8.94 2.18
N VAL A 417 -8.17 7.79 2.12
CA VAL A 417 -9.33 7.45 2.96
C VAL A 417 -8.95 6.38 3.96
N ASP A 418 -9.23 6.68 5.23
CA ASP A 418 -8.98 5.83 6.38
C ASP A 418 -10.05 4.73 6.52
N VAL A 419 -9.64 3.52 6.90
CA VAL A 419 -10.50 2.38 7.29
C VAL A 419 -11.67 2.11 6.32
N VAL A 420 -11.37 2.03 5.03
CA VAL A 420 -12.36 1.94 3.95
C VAL A 420 -13.29 0.73 4.07
N ASN A 421 -12.75 -0.43 4.44
CA ASN A 421 -13.45 -1.71 4.45
C ASN A 421 -14.41 -1.92 5.64
N GLU A 422 -14.42 -1.01 6.61
CA GLU A 422 -15.30 -1.13 7.79
C GLU A 422 -16.59 -0.30 7.71
N LEU A 423 -16.75 0.52 6.67
CA LEU A 423 -17.98 1.30 6.50
C LEU A 423 -19.18 0.42 6.19
N ILE A 424 -20.37 0.83 6.62
CA ILE A 424 -21.61 0.18 6.20
C ILE A 424 -21.87 0.49 4.73
N ASP A 425 -22.13 -0.56 3.93
CA ASP A 425 -22.29 -0.45 2.47
C ASP A 425 -21.12 0.33 1.84
N ALA A 426 -19.89 -0.09 2.18
CA ALA A 426 -18.67 0.62 1.79
C ALA A 426 -18.55 0.80 0.27
N HIS A 427 -18.72 -0.27 -0.52
CA HIS A 427 -18.69 -0.22 -1.98
C HIS A 427 -19.73 0.73 -2.55
N GLY A 428 -20.99 0.64 -2.10
CA GLY A 428 -22.05 1.55 -2.55
C GLY A 428 -21.79 3.01 -2.17
N PHE A 429 -21.23 3.26 -0.99
CA PHE A 429 -20.83 4.61 -0.57
C PHE A 429 -19.70 5.17 -1.43
N PHE A 430 -18.61 4.41 -1.63
CA PHE A 430 -17.44 4.92 -2.36
C PHE A 430 -17.67 5.04 -3.86
N ALA A 431 -18.53 4.20 -4.46
CA ALA A 431 -18.95 4.39 -5.84
C ALA A 431 -19.74 5.69 -6.04
N GLN A 432 -20.63 6.04 -5.10
CA GLN A 432 -21.31 7.34 -5.10
C GLN A 432 -20.33 8.48 -4.87
N TRP A 433 -19.48 8.38 -3.86
CA TRP A 433 -18.48 9.37 -3.47
C TRP A 433 -17.53 9.69 -4.62
N ARG A 434 -16.93 8.65 -5.25
CA ARG A 434 -16.07 8.83 -6.44
C ARG A 434 -16.79 9.57 -7.54
N ARG A 435 -17.98 9.12 -7.92
CA ARG A 435 -18.76 9.72 -9.02
C ARG A 435 -18.93 11.23 -8.81
N GLU A 436 -19.27 11.64 -7.60
CA GLU A 436 -19.47 13.05 -7.27
C GLU A 436 -18.17 13.85 -7.18
N LEU A 437 -17.11 13.26 -6.66
CA LEU A 437 -15.80 13.92 -6.61
C LEU A 437 -15.16 14.06 -7.98
N LYS A 438 -15.20 13.02 -8.81
CA LYS A 438 -14.66 13.06 -10.17
C LYS A 438 -15.48 13.98 -11.09
N ALA A 439 -16.76 14.17 -10.84
CA ALA A 439 -17.57 15.19 -11.52
C ALA A 439 -17.12 16.62 -11.16
N LEU A 440 -16.63 16.86 -9.92
CA LEU A 440 -16.10 18.14 -9.48
C LEU A 440 -14.64 18.36 -9.93
N LYS A 441 -13.79 17.37 -9.74
CA LYS A 441 -12.34 17.42 -9.99
C LYS A 441 -11.90 16.09 -10.60
N PRO A 442 -12.00 15.92 -11.93
CA PRO A 442 -11.69 14.65 -12.61
C PRO A 442 -10.28 14.13 -12.31
N GLU A 443 -9.32 15.03 -12.11
CA GLU A 443 -7.92 14.72 -11.82
C GLU A 443 -7.63 14.43 -10.33
N ALA A 444 -8.61 14.49 -9.43
CA ALA A 444 -8.39 14.17 -8.01
C ALA A 444 -7.92 12.72 -7.85
N TYR A 445 -6.82 12.52 -7.13
CA TYR A 445 -6.27 11.19 -6.86
C TYR A 445 -6.89 10.60 -5.59
N LEU A 446 -7.52 9.42 -5.71
CA LEU A 446 -8.30 8.78 -4.65
C LEU A 446 -7.62 7.49 -4.21
N VAL A 447 -7.12 7.45 -2.97
CA VAL A 447 -6.35 6.34 -2.39
C VAL A 447 -7.10 5.74 -1.21
N ALA A 448 -7.30 4.42 -1.20
CA ALA A 448 -7.90 3.70 -0.08
C ALA A 448 -6.84 3.13 0.87
N GLU A 449 -7.10 3.18 2.17
CA GLU A 449 -6.37 2.35 3.12
C GLU A 449 -6.95 0.93 3.09
N ILE A 450 -6.27 0.05 2.38
CA ILE A 450 -6.49 -1.40 2.36
C ILE A 450 -5.12 -2.05 2.48
N TRP A 451 -4.97 -2.93 3.45
CA TRP A 451 -3.68 -3.56 3.76
C TRP A 451 -3.36 -4.75 2.86
N GLN A 452 -4.39 -5.40 2.37
CA GLN A 452 -4.27 -6.59 1.53
C GLN A 452 -4.31 -6.23 0.04
N ARG A 453 -3.90 -7.19 -0.78
CA ARG A 453 -4.16 -7.17 -2.22
C ARG A 453 -5.66 -7.41 -2.45
N ASP A 454 -6.41 -6.36 -2.66
CA ASP A 454 -7.85 -6.46 -2.91
C ASP A 454 -8.25 -5.64 -4.14
N PRO A 455 -8.35 -6.29 -5.32
CA PRO A 455 -8.72 -5.61 -6.56
C PRO A 455 -10.19 -5.20 -6.61
N SER A 456 -11.06 -5.65 -5.68
CA SER A 456 -12.49 -5.27 -5.68
C SER A 456 -12.69 -3.76 -5.57
N TRP A 457 -11.80 -3.05 -4.87
CA TRP A 457 -11.80 -1.59 -4.72
C TRP A 457 -11.27 -0.82 -5.94
N LEU A 458 -10.74 -1.52 -6.95
CA LEU A 458 -10.00 -0.95 -8.08
C LEU A 458 -10.65 -1.25 -9.44
N GLN A 459 -11.97 -1.45 -9.45
CA GLN A 459 -12.72 -1.76 -10.67
C GLN A 459 -13.05 -0.51 -11.53
N GLY A 460 -12.56 0.66 -11.13
CA GLY A 460 -12.69 1.91 -11.88
C GLY A 460 -13.82 2.81 -11.38
N ASP A 461 -14.61 2.36 -10.44
CA ASP A 461 -15.80 3.03 -9.91
C ASP A 461 -15.63 3.55 -8.46
N GLU A 462 -14.53 3.19 -7.76
CA GLU A 462 -14.29 3.60 -6.37
C GLU A 462 -12.96 4.31 -6.18
N PHE A 463 -11.84 3.63 -6.22
CA PHE A 463 -10.53 4.21 -5.97
C PHE A 463 -9.59 4.12 -7.19
N ASP A 464 -8.62 5.01 -7.23
CA ASP A 464 -7.55 4.99 -8.24
C ASP A 464 -6.40 4.08 -7.79
N SER A 465 -6.19 3.96 -6.46
CA SER A 465 -5.14 3.12 -5.85
C SER A 465 -5.49 2.73 -4.42
N LEU A 466 -4.78 1.71 -3.92
CA LEU A 466 -4.70 1.39 -2.50
C LEU A 466 -3.39 1.93 -1.92
N MET A 467 -3.31 2.06 -0.58
CA MET A 467 -2.02 2.07 0.13
C MET A 467 -1.39 0.68 -0.08
N ASN A 468 -0.49 0.58 -1.05
CA ASN A 468 -0.10 -0.70 -1.64
C ASN A 468 0.94 -1.44 -0.79
N TYR A 469 0.54 -1.84 0.42
CA TYR A 469 1.35 -2.67 1.32
C TYR A 469 1.71 -4.02 0.71
N ALA A 470 0.83 -4.58 -0.12
CA ALA A 470 1.09 -5.83 -0.84
C ALA A 470 2.36 -5.77 -1.71
N ILE A 471 2.68 -4.61 -2.29
CA ILE A 471 3.96 -4.38 -2.97
C ILE A 471 5.05 -3.98 -1.98
N GLY A 472 4.81 -2.92 -1.20
CA GLY A 472 5.87 -2.30 -0.40
C GLY A 472 6.35 -3.19 0.74
N ARG A 473 5.44 -3.74 1.53
CA ARG A 473 5.80 -4.60 2.67
C ARG A 473 5.95 -6.07 2.29
N ASP A 474 5.01 -6.60 1.51
CA ASP A 474 5.02 -8.04 1.25
C ASP A 474 6.02 -8.47 0.19
N VAL A 475 6.41 -7.57 -0.72
CA VAL A 475 7.44 -7.85 -1.71
C VAL A 475 8.73 -7.10 -1.40
N VAL A 476 8.71 -5.76 -1.41
CA VAL A 476 9.94 -4.95 -1.37
C VAL A 476 10.67 -5.08 -0.05
N LEU A 477 9.96 -4.91 1.08
CA LEU A 477 10.56 -5.00 2.42
C LEU A 477 11.07 -6.42 2.69
N ARG A 478 10.28 -7.44 2.37
CA ARG A 478 10.69 -8.85 2.53
C ARG A 478 11.89 -9.19 1.66
N TYR A 479 11.89 -8.76 0.40
CA TYR A 479 13.06 -8.94 -0.46
C TYR A 479 14.30 -8.30 0.12
N ALA A 480 14.23 -7.04 0.57
CA ALA A 480 15.36 -6.32 1.15
C ALA A 480 15.86 -6.96 2.46
N ARG A 481 14.98 -7.60 3.24
CA ARG A 481 15.37 -8.38 4.42
C ARG A 481 16.29 -9.54 4.06
N GLY A 482 16.11 -10.14 2.89
CA GLY A 482 16.93 -11.25 2.41
C GLY A 482 16.61 -12.58 3.08
N GLY A 483 17.47 -13.56 2.80
CA GLY A 483 17.31 -14.93 3.27
C GLY A 483 16.55 -15.83 2.27
N ALA A 484 16.60 -17.14 2.50
CA ALA A 484 16.07 -18.13 1.57
C ALA A 484 14.56 -18.02 1.30
N LEU A 485 13.80 -17.56 2.30
CA LEU A 485 12.35 -17.33 2.20
C LEU A 485 11.97 -16.17 1.27
N PHE A 486 12.90 -15.22 1.06
CA PHE A 486 12.69 -14.01 0.28
C PHE A 486 13.64 -13.96 -0.91
N SER A 487 13.83 -15.13 -1.55
CA SER A 487 14.68 -15.25 -2.75
C SER A 487 14.19 -14.35 -3.89
N GLY A 488 15.11 -13.99 -4.79
CA GLY A 488 14.79 -13.18 -5.96
C GLY A 488 13.72 -13.82 -6.85
N SER A 489 13.72 -15.14 -7.02
CA SER A 489 12.71 -15.86 -7.79
C SER A 489 11.32 -15.77 -7.16
N ARG A 490 11.22 -16.02 -5.84
CA ARG A 490 9.95 -15.96 -5.13
C ARG A 490 9.38 -14.54 -5.11
N MET A 491 10.20 -13.55 -4.80
CA MET A 491 9.72 -12.16 -4.73
C MET A 491 9.37 -11.59 -6.10
N LEU A 492 10.07 -12.00 -7.16
CA LEU A 492 9.70 -11.63 -8.53
C LEU A 492 8.34 -12.25 -8.92
N ALA A 493 8.08 -13.49 -8.54
CA ALA A 493 6.80 -14.15 -8.81
C ALA A 493 5.65 -13.47 -8.03
N GLU A 494 5.86 -13.12 -6.75
CA GLU A 494 4.87 -12.38 -5.97
C GLU A 494 4.61 -10.98 -6.55
N LEU A 495 5.65 -10.27 -6.97
CA LEU A 495 5.53 -8.99 -7.65
C LEU A 495 4.70 -9.11 -8.93
N ALA A 496 4.99 -10.11 -9.75
CA ALA A 496 4.27 -10.39 -10.99
C ALA A 496 2.79 -10.72 -10.71
N ARG A 497 2.50 -11.51 -9.67
CA ARG A 497 1.14 -11.85 -9.24
C ARG A 497 0.34 -10.61 -8.86
N VAL A 498 0.93 -9.67 -8.10
CA VAL A 498 0.25 -8.41 -7.75
C VAL A 498 -0.08 -7.61 -9.00
N TYR A 499 0.89 -7.44 -9.93
CA TYR A 499 0.66 -6.68 -11.16
C TYR A 499 -0.25 -7.39 -12.18
N ALA A 500 -0.35 -8.72 -12.14
CA ALA A 500 -1.33 -9.47 -12.93
C ALA A 500 -2.77 -9.22 -12.44
N THR A 501 -2.94 -9.11 -11.11
CA THR A 501 -4.25 -8.86 -10.49
C THR A 501 -4.74 -7.43 -10.73
N TYR A 502 -3.84 -6.46 -10.80
CA TYR A 502 -4.20 -5.06 -11.01
C TYR A 502 -4.22 -4.67 -12.50
N ALA A 503 -5.13 -3.76 -12.84
CA ALA A 503 -5.11 -3.09 -14.15
C ALA A 503 -3.78 -2.34 -14.36
N GLU A 504 -3.34 -2.21 -15.61
CA GLU A 504 -2.16 -1.39 -15.91
C GLU A 504 -2.36 0.08 -15.52
N ALA A 505 -3.59 0.60 -15.65
CA ALA A 505 -3.95 1.92 -15.15
C ALA A 505 -3.79 2.05 -13.63
N VAL A 506 -4.17 1.02 -12.87
CA VAL A 506 -3.97 0.98 -11.41
C VAL A 506 -2.48 0.91 -11.07
N ALA A 507 -1.72 0.07 -11.77
CA ALA A 507 -0.27 -0.02 -11.59
C ALA A 507 0.43 1.32 -11.86
N ALA A 508 -0.02 2.06 -12.88
CA ALA A 508 0.47 3.41 -13.18
C ALA A 508 0.27 4.41 -12.04
N MET A 509 -0.76 4.23 -11.24
CA MET A 509 -1.13 5.11 -10.13
C MET A 509 -0.82 4.51 -8.74
N GLY A 510 -0.18 3.34 -8.66
CA GLY A 510 0.04 2.62 -7.41
C GLY A 510 0.67 3.51 -6.33
N PHE A 511 0.06 3.61 -5.15
CA PHE A 511 0.60 4.30 -3.98
C PHE A 511 1.44 3.32 -3.18
N ASN A 512 2.68 3.11 -3.63
CA ASN A 512 3.57 2.06 -3.13
C ASN A 512 4.37 2.55 -1.93
N LEU A 513 4.17 1.96 -0.76
CA LEU A 513 4.84 2.36 0.47
C LEU A 513 5.43 1.15 1.21
N ILE A 514 6.65 1.32 1.74
CA ILE A 514 7.34 0.29 2.53
C ILE A 514 6.93 0.37 4.00
N GLY A 515 6.67 1.57 4.48
CA GLY A 515 6.29 1.86 5.85
C GLY A 515 5.37 3.06 5.93
N SER A 516 4.75 3.25 7.07
CA SER A 516 3.86 4.37 7.38
C SER A 516 3.90 4.70 8.87
N HIS A 517 3.08 5.64 9.29
CA HIS A 517 2.85 5.96 10.71
C HIS A 517 2.20 4.80 11.50
N ASP A 518 1.73 3.74 10.82
CA ASP A 518 1.10 2.55 11.42
C ASP A 518 2.00 1.32 11.42
N THR A 519 3.22 1.43 10.98
CA THR A 519 4.20 0.34 10.96
C THR A 519 5.44 0.69 11.76
N ALA A 520 6.24 -0.30 12.14
CA ALA A 520 7.60 -0.02 12.57
C ALA A 520 8.35 0.73 11.46
N ARG A 521 9.37 1.48 11.82
CA ARG A 521 10.27 2.13 10.86
C ARG A 521 10.94 1.11 9.97
N ILE A 522 11.14 1.43 8.69
CA ILE A 522 11.76 0.52 7.72
C ILE A 522 13.16 0.07 8.16
N LEU A 523 13.93 0.96 8.79
CA LEU A 523 15.24 0.62 9.31
C LEU A 523 15.17 -0.46 10.42
N THR A 524 14.21 -0.36 11.32
CA THR A 524 13.95 -1.35 12.37
C THR A 524 13.56 -2.70 11.78
N ASP A 525 12.64 -2.69 10.84
CA ASP A 525 12.19 -3.91 10.13
C ASP A 525 13.32 -4.59 9.34
N LEU A 526 14.35 -3.83 8.95
CA LEU A 526 15.52 -4.32 8.21
C LEU A 526 16.76 -4.57 9.13
N GLY A 527 16.53 -4.70 10.44
CA GLY A 527 17.56 -5.10 11.38
C GLY A 527 18.45 -3.96 11.90
N GLY A 528 18.03 -2.71 11.71
CA GLY A 528 18.80 -1.52 12.16
C GLY A 528 18.56 -1.13 13.62
N GLY A 529 17.82 -1.94 14.39
CA GLY A 529 17.52 -1.68 15.80
C GLY A 529 16.39 -0.67 16.00
N GLY A 530 16.21 -0.28 17.25
CA GLY A 530 15.19 0.66 17.68
C GLY A 530 15.60 2.12 17.62
N LEU A 531 14.80 2.97 18.26
CA LEU A 531 14.93 4.43 18.24
C LEU A 531 16.32 4.94 18.69
N ARG A 532 16.98 4.26 19.62
CA ARG A 532 18.25 4.67 20.23
C ARG A 532 19.46 3.93 19.71
N ASP A 533 19.25 2.93 18.87
CA ASP A 533 20.33 2.07 18.39
C ASP A 533 21.13 2.74 17.26
N THR A 534 22.40 2.34 17.15
CA THR A 534 23.21 2.72 16.00
C THR A 534 23.08 1.61 14.95
N PRO A 535 22.51 1.92 13.77
CA PRO A 535 22.30 0.90 12.76
C PRO A 535 23.62 0.39 12.17
N SER A 536 23.67 -0.89 11.85
CA SER A 536 24.78 -1.49 11.14
C SER A 536 24.86 -1.01 9.69
N ALA A 537 26.04 -1.13 9.08
CA ALA A 537 26.21 -0.84 7.65
C ALA A 537 25.34 -1.75 6.77
N GLU A 538 25.11 -3.00 7.18
CA GLU A 538 24.22 -3.94 6.53
C GLU A 538 22.77 -3.44 6.55
N ALA A 539 22.24 -3.06 7.72
CA ALA A 539 20.86 -2.55 7.83
C ALA A 539 20.65 -1.30 6.95
N LEU A 540 21.60 -0.36 6.94
CA LEU A 540 21.56 0.79 6.03
C LEU A 540 21.66 0.38 4.56
N GLY A 541 22.43 -0.66 4.24
CA GLY A 541 22.49 -1.27 2.90
C GLY A 541 21.13 -1.82 2.46
N ARG A 542 20.44 -2.51 3.36
CA ARG A 542 19.09 -3.05 3.12
C ARG A 542 18.04 -1.95 2.92
N VAL A 543 18.12 -0.84 3.65
CA VAL A 543 17.27 0.35 3.42
C VAL A 543 17.52 0.93 2.04
N ARG A 544 18.79 1.09 1.62
CA ARG A 544 19.15 1.55 0.27
C ARG A 544 18.63 0.63 -0.81
N LEU A 545 18.74 -0.68 -0.62
CA LEU A 545 18.22 -1.69 -1.55
C LEU A 545 16.69 -1.59 -1.67
N ALA A 546 15.97 -1.53 -0.53
CA ALA A 546 14.51 -1.41 -0.50
C ALA A 546 14.04 -0.15 -1.25
N ALA A 547 14.68 0.99 -0.99
CA ALA A 547 14.39 2.23 -1.72
C ALA A 547 14.64 2.08 -3.23
N ALA A 548 15.77 1.48 -3.64
CA ALA A 548 16.07 1.28 -5.05
C ALA A 548 15.04 0.36 -5.73
N VAL A 549 14.59 -0.71 -5.08
CA VAL A 549 13.50 -1.54 -5.64
C VAL A 549 12.23 -0.71 -5.80
N LEU A 550 11.81 0.02 -4.76
CA LEU A 550 10.56 0.79 -4.76
C LEU A 550 10.53 1.87 -5.86
N TYR A 551 11.65 2.60 -6.05
CA TYR A 551 11.75 3.63 -7.10
C TYR A 551 11.74 3.04 -8.51
N ALA A 552 12.10 1.78 -8.68
CA ALA A 552 12.05 1.09 -9.98
C ALA A 552 10.64 0.62 -10.36
N LEU A 553 9.68 0.56 -9.44
CA LEU A 553 8.34 0.04 -9.69
C LEU A 553 7.43 1.06 -10.40
N PRO A 554 6.38 0.61 -11.14
CA PRO A 554 5.29 1.47 -11.59
C PRO A 554 4.58 2.13 -10.41
N GLY A 555 3.98 3.30 -10.64
CA GLY A 555 3.27 4.07 -9.61
C GLY A 555 4.18 5.00 -8.81
N VAL A 556 3.73 5.44 -7.66
CA VAL A 556 4.37 6.43 -6.79
C VAL A 556 5.15 5.72 -5.68
N PRO A 557 6.48 5.82 -5.62
CA PRO A 557 7.22 5.41 -4.42
C PRO A 557 6.90 6.40 -3.29
N VAL A 558 6.45 5.90 -2.14
CA VAL A 558 6.05 6.72 -0.98
C VAL A 558 6.87 6.34 0.24
N PHE A 559 7.38 7.35 0.95
CA PHE A 559 8.16 7.19 2.17
C PHE A 559 7.49 7.93 3.33
N PHE A 560 7.62 7.37 4.52
CA PHE A 560 7.23 8.04 5.75
C PHE A 560 8.34 8.97 6.21
N GLN A 561 7.99 10.15 6.70
CA GLN A 561 8.93 11.18 7.17
C GLN A 561 10.07 10.60 8.02
N GLY A 562 11.32 10.91 7.65
CA GLY A 562 12.53 10.46 8.36
C GLY A 562 13.05 9.08 7.94
N ASP A 563 12.40 8.36 7.03
CA ASP A 563 12.95 7.12 6.47
C ASP A 563 14.24 7.39 5.69
N GLU A 564 14.31 8.51 4.97
CA GLU A 564 15.50 9.00 4.26
C GLU A 564 16.60 9.47 5.20
N CYS A 565 16.26 9.71 6.46
CA CYS A 565 17.23 10.06 7.51
C CYS A 565 17.84 8.84 8.21
N GLY A 566 17.25 7.65 8.03
CA GLY A 566 17.72 6.42 8.65
C GLY A 566 17.39 6.34 10.13
N PHE A 567 16.16 6.64 10.51
CA PHE A 567 15.66 6.47 11.87
C PHE A 567 15.08 5.09 12.08
N GLY A 568 15.42 4.48 13.25
CA GLY A 568 14.72 3.33 13.80
C GLY A 568 13.52 3.75 14.65
N GLY A 569 12.65 2.81 14.95
CA GLY A 569 11.49 2.99 15.84
C GLY A 569 10.57 1.79 15.71
N GLU A 570 10.37 1.10 16.80
CA GLU A 570 9.46 -0.05 16.90
C GLU A 570 8.02 0.42 16.98
N LYS A 571 7.08 -0.42 16.55
CA LYS A 571 5.66 -0.30 16.89
C LYS A 571 5.33 -1.31 18.00
N PRO A 572 5.49 -0.95 19.27
CA PRO A 572 5.26 -1.89 20.37
C PRO A 572 3.76 -2.10 20.61
N SER A 573 3.42 -3.29 21.14
CA SER A 573 2.07 -3.63 21.61
C SER A 573 1.81 -3.21 23.06
N SER A 574 2.79 -2.57 23.72
CA SER A 574 2.73 -2.06 25.08
C SER A 574 3.47 -0.74 25.19
N PRO A 575 3.19 0.10 26.19
CA PRO A 575 3.86 1.39 26.36
C PRO A 575 5.39 1.30 26.38
N PRO A 576 6.09 2.32 25.84
CA PRO A 576 5.57 3.48 25.15
C PRO A 576 5.17 3.16 23.70
N TYR A 577 3.93 3.52 23.31
CA TYR A 577 3.35 3.07 22.03
C TYR A 577 3.90 3.73 20.76
N ASP A 578 4.30 4.99 20.81
CA ASP A 578 4.56 5.82 19.63
C ASP A 578 6.03 5.88 19.18
N LEU A 579 6.87 4.88 19.51
CA LEU A 579 8.31 4.89 19.17
C LEU A 579 8.56 5.05 17.66
N HIS A 580 7.72 4.46 16.81
CA HIS A 580 7.79 4.58 15.35
C HIS A 580 7.36 5.97 14.84
N ARG A 581 6.63 6.75 15.64
CA ARG A 581 6.14 8.11 15.35
C ARG A 581 6.98 9.20 16.00
N TYR A 582 8.22 8.88 16.39
CA TYR A 582 9.13 9.86 16.97
C TYR A 582 9.33 11.05 16.02
N PRO A 583 9.39 12.31 16.55
CA PRO A 583 9.63 13.50 15.74
C PRO A 583 10.90 13.41 14.92
N VAL A 584 10.86 13.98 13.72
CA VAL A 584 12.03 13.96 12.83
C VAL A 584 13.19 14.76 13.45
N GLN A 585 14.27 14.09 13.78
CA GLN A 585 15.48 14.70 14.34
C GLN A 585 16.40 15.11 13.19
N TRP A 586 16.14 16.26 12.58
CA TRP A 586 16.78 16.71 11.34
C TRP A 586 18.31 16.77 11.42
N GLU A 587 18.85 17.11 12.58
CA GLU A 587 20.30 17.16 12.83
C GLU A 587 20.97 15.78 12.92
N ARG A 588 20.17 14.72 13.04
CA ARG A 588 20.64 13.33 13.10
C ARG A 588 20.49 12.59 11.79
N CYS A 589 19.97 13.23 10.76
CA CYS A 589 19.83 12.64 9.43
C CYS A 589 21.19 12.20 8.88
N LYS A 590 21.22 11.03 8.24
CA LYS A 590 22.44 10.49 7.60
C LYS A 590 22.57 11.05 6.18
N PRO A 591 23.57 11.92 5.90
CA PRO A 591 23.70 12.58 4.60
C PRO A 591 23.82 11.60 3.43
N GLU A 592 24.49 10.46 3.65
CA GLU A 592 24.68 9.43 2.63
C GLU A 592 23.35 8.73 2.24
N LEU A 593 22.43 8.61 3.18
CA LEU A 593 21.12 8.03 2.90
C LEU A 593 20.20 9.05 2.21
N GLN A 594 20.20 10.30 2.67
CA GLN A 594 19.47 11.39 2.00
C GLN A 594 19.97 11.57 0.55
N ALA A 595 21.27 11.51 0.31
CA ALA A 595 21.86 11.57 -1.02
C ALA A 595 21.40 10.41 -1.90
N HIS A 596 21.25 9.21 -1.33
CA HIS A 596 20.75 8.03 -2.04
C HIS A 596 19.29 8.20 -2.49
N PHE A 597 18.40 8.65 -1.60
CA PHE A 597 16.99 8.89 -1.96
C PHE A 597 16.86 9.99 -3.03
N LYS A 598 17.61 11.09 -2.89
CA LYS A 598 17.70 12.17 -3.88
C LYS A 598 18.16 11.64 -5.24
N GLN A 599 19.21 10.80 -5.27
CA GLN A 599 19.71 10.19 -6.50
C GLN A 599 18.67 9.31 -7.19
N LEU A 600 17.92 8.49 -6.43
CA LEU A 600 16.84 7.67 -6.97
C LEU A 600 15.71 8.52 -7.56
N ALA A 601 15.35 9.62 -6.91
CA ALA A 601 14.37 10.57 -7.41
C ALA A 601 14.81 11.22 -8.74
N LEU A 602 16.09 11.59 -8.85
CA LEU A 602 16.68 12.12 -10.10
C LEU A 602 16.64 11.07 -11.21
N LEU A 603 17.10 9.84 -10.95
CA LEU A 603 17.07 8.75 -11.93
C LEU A 603 15.63 8.49 -12.44
N ARG A 604 14.64 8.52 -11.53
CA ARG A 604 13.25 8.33 -11.91
C ARG A 604 12.74 9.46 -12.81
N LYS A 605 13.20 10.68 -12.61
CA LYS A 605 12.87 11.84 -13.45
C LYS A 605 13.58 11.78 -14.82
N GLU A 606 14.82 11.30 -14.87
CA GLU A 606 15.67 11.26 -16.06
C GLU A 606 15.39 10.04 -16.95
N LEU A 607 14.88 8.95 -16.38
CA LEU A 607 14.62 7.70 -17.10
C LEU A 607 13.10 7.49 -17.27
N PRO A 608 12.51 7.87 -18.40
CA PRO A 608 11.06 7.74 -18.65
C PRO A 608 10.52 6.32 -18.45
N ALA A 609 11.35 5.30 -18.69
CA ALA A 609 10.99 3.91 -18.44
C ALA A 609 10.60 3.63 -16.98
N LEU A 610 11.19 4.32 -16.00
CA LEU A 610 10.87 4.14 -14.58
C LEU A 610 9.48 4.72 -14.20
N THR A 611 8.99 5.70 -14.95
CA THR A 611 7.64 6.27 -14.76
C THR A 611 6.60 5.64 -15.68
N SER A 612 7.01 4.72 -16.57
CA SER A 612 6.11 3.94 -17.40
C SER A 612 5.21 3.01 -16.56
N PRO A 613 3.96 2.75 -16.96
CA PRO A 613 3.12 1.73 -16.33
C PRO A 613 3.64 0.31 -16.55
N VAL A 614 4.50 0.11 -17.55
CA VAL A 614 4.94 -1.22 -17.99
C VAL A 614 6.07 -1.77 -17.13
N LEU A 615 5.81 -2.91 -16.52
CA LEU A 615 6.79 -3.78 -15.89
C LEU A 615 6.72 -5.14 -16.58
N ARG A 616 7.87 -5.72 -16.91
CA ARG A 616 7.99 -7.06 -17.48
C ARG A 616 8.95 -7.89 -16.62
N THR A 617 8.54 -9.08 -16.24
CA THR A 617 9.44 -10.01 -15.53
C THR A 617 10.61 -10.40 -16.43
N TYR A 618 11.80 -10.51 -15.83
CA TYR A 618 12.98 -10.99 -16.54
C TYR A 618 13.54 -12.25 -15.86
N LYS A 619 14.23 -12.12 -14.74
CA LYS A 619 14.91 -13.24 -14.08
C LYS A 619 14.93 -13.07 -12.57
N GLY A 620 14.60 -14.15 -11.86
CA GLY A 620 14.76 -14.28 -10.42
C GLY A 620 15.56 -15.52 -10.10
N GLU A 621 16.71 -15.37 -9.44
CA GLU A 621 17.59 -16.49 -9.05
C GLU A 621 18.16 -16.22 -7.66
N ALA A 622 18.11 -17.20 -6.77
CA ALA A 622 18.69 -17.09 -5.43
C ALA A 622 18.41 -15.70 -4.79
N SER A 623 19.43 -14.86 -4.66
CA SER A 623 19.34 -13.50 -4.12
C SER A 623 19.01 -12.42 -5.16
N VAL A 624 19.07 -12.75 -6.46
CA VAL A 624 18.91 -11.76 -7.53
C VAL A 624 17.48 -11.67 -8.00
N MET A 625 16.95 -10.46 -8.05
CA MET A 625 15.66 -10.11 -8.68
C MET A 625 15.91 -9.10 -9.80
N ALA A 626 15.40 -9.40 -11.00
CA ALA A 626 15.55 -8.52 -12.16
C ALA A 626 14.25 -8.43 -12.97
N PHE A 627 13.87 -7.21 -13.34
CA PHE A 627 12.72 -6.92 -14.18
C PHE A 627 12.97 -5.74 -15.12
N LEU A 628 12.25 -5.71 -16.23
CA LEU A 628 12.32 -4.67 -17.24
C LEU A 628 11.23 -3.61 -17.01
N ARG A 629 11.58 -2.35 -17.27
CA ARG A 629 10.70 -1.20 -17.20
C ARG A 629 10.61 -0.52 -18.55
N GLY A 630 9.39 -0.07 -18.88
CA GLY A 630 9.10 0.54 -20.18
C GLY A 630 8.76 -0.47 -21.26
N GLU A 631 8.43 0.04 -22.44
CA GLU A 631 8.21 -0.78 -23.63
C GLU A 631 9.53 -1.42 -24.09
N ALA A 632 9.45 -2.56 -24.80
CA ALA A 632 10.63 -3.26 -25.28
C ALA A 632 11.38 -2.41 -26.34
N GLY A 633 12.69 -2.33 -26.22
CA GLY A 633 13.54 -1.63 -27.20
C GLY A 633 14.50 -0.63 -26.58
N GLU A 634 14.89 0.36 -27.39
CA GLU A 634 15.80 1.42 -26.94
C GLU A 634 15.20 2.23 -25.78
N GLY A 635 16.00 2.50 -24.75
CA GLY A 635 15.57 3.27 -23.59
C GLY A 635 14.81 2.46 -22.52
N GLU A 636 14.48 1.18 -22.78
CA GLU A 636 13.99 0.33 -21.68
C GLU A 636 15.04 0.18 -20.59
N VAL A 637 14.61 0.01 -19.35
CA VAL A 637 15.49 -0.14 -18.19
C VAL A 637 15.39 -1.54 -17.63
N LEU A 638 16.51 -2.24 -17.52
CA LEU A 638 16.64 -3.44 -16.73
C LEU A 638 17.05 -3.04 -15.30
N ALA A 639 16.14 -3.22 -14.36
CA ALA A 639 16.39 -2.99 -12.94
C ALA A 639 16.81 -4.32 -12.30
N VAL A 640 17.99 -4.32 -11.65
CA VAL A 640 18.62 -5.52 -11.09
C VAL A 640 19.00 -5.28 -9.65
N PHE A 641 18.73 -6.25 -8.79
CA PHE A 641 18.92 -6.18 -7.34
C PHE A 641 19.50 -7.47 -6.80
N ASN A 642 20.37 -7.35 -5.78
CA ASN A 642 20.94 -8.47 -5.02
C ASN A 642 20.67 -8.25 -3.53
N ASN A 643 19.90 -9.14 -2.87
CA ASN A 643 19.58 -9.05 -1.46
C ASN A 643 20.52 -9.84 -0.54
N SER A 644 21.56 -10.45 -1.11
CA SER A 644 22.61 -11.14 -0.33
C SER A 644 23.69 -10.18 0.16
N THR A 645 24.32 -10.54 1.27
CA THR A 645 25.56 -9.94 1.73
C THR A 645 26.79 -10.40 0.92
N ASP A 646 26.62 -11.35 0.04
CA ASP A 646 27.67 -11.81 -0.91
C ASP A 646 27.41 -11.22 -2.31
N PRO A 647 28.45 -11.06 -3.14
CA PRO A 647 28.30 -10.72 -4.56
C PRO A 647 27.48 -11.77 -5.29
N ALA A 648 26.74 -11.34 -6.31
CA ALA A 648 25.94 -12.20 -7.15
C ALA A 648 26.16 -11.90 -8.64
N ARG A 649 25.81 -12.83 -9.52
CA ARG A 649 25.92 -12.69 -10.98
C ARG A 649 24.58 -12.87 -11.63
N LEU A 650 24.38 -12.15 -12.75
CA LEU A 650 23.21 -12.25 -13.58
C LEU A 650 23.61 -12.23 -15.05
N GLU A 651 23.08 -13.16 -15.82
CA GLU A 651 23.12 -13.12 -17.28
C GLU A 651 22.17 -12.01 -17.77
N LEU A 652 22.68 -11.10 -18.60
CA LEU A 652 21.89 -10.00 -19.14
C LEU A 652 21.13 -10.40 -20.41
N PRO A 653 19.98 -9.76 -20.70
CA PRO A 653 19.31 -9.94 -21.98
C PRO A 653 20.26 -9.53 -23.12
N PRO A 654 20.13 -10.16 -24.32
CA PRO A 654 20.97 -9.83 -25.48
C PRO A 654 20.98 -8.32 -25.79
N GLY A 655 22.17 -7.78 -26.07
CA GLY A 655 22.36 -6.38 -26.38
C GLY A 655 23.41 -5.68 -25.51
N ALA A 656 23.45 -4.36 -25.60
CA ALA A 656 24.32 -3.51 -24.80
C ALA A 656 23.47 -2.73 -23.79
N TRP A 657 23.93 -2.71 -22.55
CA TRP A 657 23.23 -2.11 -21.42
C TRP A 657 24.14 -1.10 -20.72
N ARG A 658 23.76 0.17 -20.71
CA ARG A 658 24.52 1.24 -20.04
C ARG A 658 24.00 1.44 -18.62
N ASP A 659 24.91 1.41 -17.65
CA ASP A 659 24.60 1.78 -16.27
C ASP A 659 24.16 3.25 -16.19
N ALA A 660 23.05 3.50 -15.51
CA ALA A 660 22.49 4.86 -15.39
C ALA A 660 23.35 5.78 -14.49
N LEU A 661 24.17 5.22 -13.60
CA LEU A 661 25.01 5.97 -12.66
C LEU A 661 26.46 6.08 -13.12
N GLU A 662 27.05 4.96 -13.53
CA GLU A 662 28.49 4.87 -13.78
C GLU A 662 28.85 5.09 -15.27
N ALA A 663 27.85 5.24 -16.15
CA ALA A 663 28.01 5.31 -17.60
C ALA A 663 28.78 4.12 -18.22
N ARG A 664 29.02 3.06 -17.46
CA ARG A 664 29.66 1.82 -17.91
C ARG A 664 28.68 0.98 -18.72
N THR A 665 29.18 0.34 -19.78
CA THR A 665 28.39 -0.56 -20.63
C THR A 665 28.69 -2.00 -20.30
N TYR A 666 27.63 -2.80 -20.16
CA TYR A 666 27.66 -4.23 -19.89
C TYR A 666 27.08 -5.03 -21.06
N ARG A 667 27.58 -6.26 -21.25
CA ARG A 667 27.11 -7.25 -22.21
C ARG A 667 27.33 -8.65 -21.61
N GLY A 668 26.39 -9.54 -21.86
CA GLY A 668 26.49 -10.94 -21.43
C GLY A 668 26.23 -11.12 -19.94
N GLU A 669 27.20 -10.81 -19.07
CA GLU A 669 27.09 -11.03 -17.63
C GLU A 669 27.30 -9.73 -16.83
N LEU A 670 26.57 -9.59 -15.72
CA LEU A 670 26.69 -8.53 -14.73
C LEU A 670 27.06 -9.13 -13.38
N GLU A 671 28.07 -8.58 -12.73
CA GLU A 671 28.36 -8.83 -11.32
C GLU A 671 27.79 -7.70 -10.46
N LEU A 672 27.02 -8.08 -9.43
CA LEU A 672 26.41 -7.18 -8.45
C LEU A 672 27.15 -7.33 -7.11
N PRO A 673 27.52 -6.24 -6.45
CA PRO A 673 28.10 -6.32 -5.10
C PRO A 673 27.05 -6.79 -4.08
N SER A 674 27.51 -7.03 -2.85
CA SER A 674 26.68 -7.23 -1.66
C SER A 674 25.63 -6.14 -1.55
N LEU A 675 24.34 -6.51 -1.37
CA LEU A 675 23.19 -5.61 -1.28
C LEU A 675 23.14 -4.58 -2.43
N GLY A 676 23.70 -4.96 -3.58
CA GLY A 676 23.88 -4.09 -4.74
C GLY A 676 22.65 -4.00 -5.62
N TRP A 677 22.57 -2.92 -6.36
CA TRP A 677 21.54 -2.70 -7.38
C TRP A 677 22.09 -1.94 -8.57
N ARG A 678 21.41 -2.06 -9.75
CA ARG A 678 21.71 -1.31 -10.97
C ARG A 678 20.44 -1.02 -11.76
N TYR A 679 20.40 0.15 -12.40
CA TYR A 679 19.46 0.46 -13.47
C TYR A 679 20.24 0.54 -14.77
N LEU A 680 20.01 -0.42 -15.65
CA LEU A 680 20.73 -0.55 -16.92
C LEU A 680 19.80 -0.13 -18.06
N VAL A 681 20.20 0.87 -18.83
CA VAL A 681 19.43 1.39 -19.96
C VAL A 681 19.88 0.69 -21.24
N ARG A 682 18.91 0.13 -21.99
CA ARG A 682 19.18 -0.51 -23.28
C ARG A 682 19.66 0.52 -24.32
N MET A 683 20.79 0.23 -24.94
CA MET A 683 21.35 1.08 -25.99
C MET A 683 20.77 0.72 -27.37
N GLY A 684 20.49 1.71 -28.19
CA GLY A 684 20.07 1.54 -29.58
C GLY A 684 21.15 0.94 -30.48
N SER A 685 20.75 0.42 -31.63
CA SER A 685 21.68 -0.17 -32.60
C SER A 685 22.69 0.81 -33.20
N ALA A 686 22.38 2.09 -33.21
CA ALA A 686 23.26 3.15 -33.72
C ALA A 686 24.37 3.60 -32.73
N GLN A 687 24.31 3.16 -31.46
CA GLN A 687 25.31 3.50 -30.40
C GLN A 687 26.21 2.31 -30.05
N ARG A 688 26.28 1.30 -30.92
CA ARG A 688 27.09 0.10 -30.74
C ARG A 688 28.56 0.28 -31.13
#